data_3361bf492a8687bc93df6344156f32b4
#
_entry.id   3361bf492a8687bc93df6344156f32b4
#
_cell.length_a   1.000
_cell.length_b   1.000
_cell.length_c   1.000
_cell.angle_alpha   90.00
_cell.angle_beta   90.00
_cell.angle_gamma   90.00
#
_symmetry.space_group_name_H-M   'P 1'
#
loop_
_entity.id
_entity.type
_entity.pdbx_description
1 polymer ?
#
loop_
_entity_poly.entity_id
_entity_poly.type
_entity_poly.pdbx_seq_one_letter_code
_entity_poly.pdbx_strand_id
1 'polypeptide(L)'
;MEAKFDSTNNEQRAAYRMIERTNNSFFLAGRAGTGKTTFLKNVQEGIRKKFVVLAPTGQAAINAGGQTIHSFFGFNFGVLGPGEIGSMNRSKIGLVRNLDTIIIDEVSMVRCDIIDAIDRTLRHYVGNSAPFGGIQMVFVGDMFQLEPIATQKDKETLREIYGHDCCYFYKAAAIERIHLPKIEFLKIYRQSDPGFIELLEHVRLGKMTVRDLTRINSRVSLCGDEKFRITLTSTNADAKRINEGRLSEIEAEERSYQAIYTGKTKVNSDVAEETLTLKAGAQVMFTKNDRGRRWVNGTIGEVIELGEENVVVKVEGGEQYVVERDEWETIDYEYDAKEKRCIKTVTGKVEQLPLRLAWAITIHKSQSLTFDRVAIDFGRGAFSNGQAYVALSRARSFDGLELIRPMSPASVRVSRAVLDFAEDFNDSDAIDRELSIGEAISSFEKSMDFDGAAVTLYDMATAEAAAGHSDRALDYLTRAMAFAVDDACLVGKPWTIVSGTGNDYRVMNACGLYYSGHKTEAETILRETNQAWLDNNMLGLYILGRCMEDKGAWAELEDVYYRMLAIFNGARDMGLDSISFRKMKYRLAILNEREYNDPGLGVIRSLIAENPSYDKYHLALRWMLWKHPEICNPEQEEVDSEKKEVERCQLVGKALDRECGEEEFLQLLRVARAERNDEWDGYRQFINGLKLPMAF
;
A
#
# COMPACT_ATOMS: atom_id res chain seq x y z
N MET A 1 9.20 -22.97 4.96
CA MET A 1 9.92 -22.56 6.21
C MET A 1 8.97 -21.65 6.97
N GLU A 2 8.68 -21.92 8.23
CA GLU A 2 7.90 -21.00 9.06
C GLU A 2 8.74 -19.75 9.35
N ALA A 3 8.11 -18.58 9.29
CA ALA A 3 8.78 -17.32 9.57
C ALA A 3 9.31 -17.31 11.03
N LYS A 4 10.59 -17.01 11.19
CA LYS A 4 11.24 -16.92 12.52
C LYS A 4 10.96 -15.57 13.16
N PHE A 5 9.76 -15.33 13.67
CA PHE A 5 9.44 -14.17 14.50
C PHE A 5 9.10 -14.63 15.93
N ASP A 6 9.05 -13.70 16.90
CA ASP A 6 8.67 -14.01 18.28
C ASP A 6 7.18 -14.42 18.34
N SER A 7 6.93 -15.72 18.20
CA SER A 7 5.57 -16.29 18.21
C SER A 7 4.84 -16.11 19.55
N THR A 8 5.54 -15.69 20.60
CA THR A 8 4.95 -15.36 21.90
C THR A 8 4.44 -13.91 21.95
N ASN A 9 4.87 -13.07 20.99
CA ASN A 9 4.44 -11.68 20.86
C ASN A 9 3.15 -11.60 20.07
N ASN A 10 2.06 -11.15 20.71
CA ASN A 10 0.73 -11.10 20.15
C ASN A 10 0.66 -10.14 18.95
N GLU A 11 1.29 -8.98 19.02
CA GLU A 11 1.29 -7.96 17.99
C GLU A 11 2.04 -8.47 16.73
N GLN A 12 3.17 -9.16 16.90
CA GLN A 12 3.89 -9.76 15.77
C GLN A 12 3.07 -10.87 15.12
N ARG A 13 2.36 -11.66 15.91
CA ARG A 13 1.47 -12.72 15.42
C ARG A 13 0.29 -12.14 14.63
N ALA A 14 -0.36 -11.10 15.16
CA ALA A 14 -1.46 -10.41 14.47
C ALA A 14 -0.98 -9.79 13.15
N ALA A 15 0.15 -9.07 13.16
CA ALA A 15 0.73 -8.48 11.95
C ALA A 15 1.09 -9.54 10.90
N TYR A 16 1.67 -10.67 11.30
CA TYR A 16 1.98 -11.76 10.37
C TYR A 16 0.72 -12.38 9.75
N ARG A 17 -0.32 -12.65 10.57
CA ARG A 17 -1.60 -13.16 10.08
C ARG A 17 -2.26 -12.16 9.12
N MET A 18 -2.22 -10.85 9.44
CA MET A 18 -2.75 -9.80 8.57
C MET A 18 -2.07 -9.80 7.21
N ILE A 19 -0.73 -9.93 7.17
CA ILE A 19 0.01 -9.99 5.91
C ILE A 19 -0.32 -11.26 5.13
N GLU A 20 -0.20 -12.43 5.76
CA GLU A 20 -0.20 -13.73 5.06
C GLU A 20 -1.61 -14.23 4.71
N ARG A 21 -2.61 -13.93 5.54
CA ARG A 21 -3.93 -14.56 5.47
C ARG A 21 -5.06 -13.64 5.03
N THR A 22 -4.80 -12.33 4.95
CA THR A 22 -5.81 -11.35 4.54
C THR A 22 -5.31 -10.50 3.40
N ASN A 23 -6.21 -9.83 2.67
CA ASN A 23 -5.87 -8.79 1.69
C ASN A 23 -6.12 -7.37 2.25
N ASN A 24 -6.42 -7.26 3.56
CA ASN A 24 -6.67 -5.98 4.21
C ASN A 24 -5.37 -5.20 4.39
N SER A 25 -5.38 -3.93 4.01
CA SER A 25 -4.27 -3.01 4.27
C SER A 25 -4.24 -2.63 5.74
N PHE A 26 -3.05 -2.39 6.30
CA PHE A 26 -2.91 -2.00 7.70
C PHE A 26 -1.64 -1.20 7.95
N PHE A 27 -1.58 -0.52 9.10
CA PHE A 27 -0.40 0.18 9.56
C PHE A 27 0.30 -0.61 10.67
N LEU A 28 1.57 -0.88 10.48
CA LEU A 28 2.45 -1.52 11.45
C LEU A 28 3.33 -0.45 12.11
N ALA A 29 2.91 -0.02 13.29
CA ALA A 29 3.67 0.88 14.12
C ALA A 29 4.69 0.15 14.99
N GLY A 30 5.66 0.88 15.49
CA GLY A 30 6.51 0.39 16.55
C GLY A 30 7.55 1.41 16.92
N ARG A 31 7.83 1.51 18.20
CA ARG A 31 8.82 2.43 18.78
C ARG A 31 10.22 2.13 18.25
N ALA A 32 11.14 3.05 18.45
CA ALA A 32 12.55 2.79 18.16
C ALA A 32 13.03 1.54 18.94
N GLY A 33 13.63 0.57 18.24
CA GLY A 33 14.17 -0.65 18.85
C GLY A 33 13.17 -1.78 19.12
N THR A 34 11.95 -1.74 18.61
CA THR A 34 10.96 -2.82 18.74
C THR A 34 11.12 -3.95 17.71
N GLY A 35 12.13 -3.89 16.85
CA GLY A 35 12.46 -4.98 15.93
C GLY A 35 11.63 -5.03 14.64
N LYS A 36 10.98 -3.92 14.21
CA LYS A 36 10.21 -3.84 12.94
C LYS A 36 10.98 -4.38 11.74
N THR A 37 12.20 -3.90 11.52
CA THR A 37 13.04 -4.31 10.38
C THR A 37 13.41 -5.80 10.45
N THR A 38 13.66 -6.33 11.65
CA THR A 38 13.92 -7.76 11.86
C THR A 38 12.67 -8.58 11.55
N PHE A 39 11.52 -8.14 12.02
CA PHE A 39 10.23 -8.77 11.71
C PHE A 39 9.98 -8.79 10.20
N LEU A 40 10.15 -7.66 9.50
CA LEU A 40 9.98 -7.59 8.06
C LEU A 40 10.92 -8.53 7.29
N LYS A 41 12.19 -8.64 7.69
CA LYS A 41 13.13 -9.59 7.07
C LYS A 41 12.68 -11.03 7.26
N ASN A 42 12.24 -11.39 8.45
CA ASN A 42 11.71 -12.72 8.74
C ASN A 42 10.41 -13.02 7.97
N VAL A 43 9.53 -12.02 7.84
CA VAL A 43 8.31 -12.11 7.02
C VAL A 43 8.66 -12.35 5.55
N GLN A 44 9.63 -11.61 4.99
CA GLN A 44 10.07 -11.78 3.60
C GLN A 44 10.59 -13.19 3.30
N GLU A 45 11.18 -13.88 4.28
CA GLU A 45 11.67 -15.25 4.12
C GLU A 45 10.55 -16.32 4.19
N GLY A 46 9.43 -16.01 4.86
CA GLY A 46 8.37 -16.98 5.16
C GLY A 46 7.04 -16.76 4.44
N ILE A 47 6.81 -15.59 3.88
CA ILE A 47 5.55 -15.23 3.23
C ILE A 47 5.38 -15.93 1.88
N ARG A 48 4.18 -16.41 1.59
CA ARG A 48 3.84 -17.06 0.30
C ARG A 48 3.27 -16.09 -0.74
N LYS A 49 2.82 -14.93 -0.32
CA LYS A 49 2.31 -13.89 -1.20
C LYS A 49 3.39 -13.31 -2.09
N LYS A 50 3.00 -12.85 -3.26
CA LYS A 50 3.84 -12.07 -4.17
C LYS A 50 3.91 -10.64 -3.68
N PHE A 51 5.06 -10.21 -3.24
CA PHE A 51 5.23 -8.91 -2.60
C PHE A 51 6.47 -8.16 -3.10
N VAL A 52 6.44 -6.85 -2.90
CA VAL A 52 7.61 -5.98 -3.01
C VAL A 52 7.76 -5.15 -1.74
N VAL A 53 9.01 -4.76 -1.43
CA VAL A 53 9.32 -3.87 -0.32
C VAL A 53 9.84 -2.56 -0.88
N LEU A 54 9.23 -1.47 -0.45
CA LEU A 54 9.56 -0.12 -0.90
C LEU A 54 9.90 0.77 0.30
N ALA A 55 10.70 1.80 0.07
CA ALA A 55 11.05 2.78 1.10
C ALA A 55 11.21 4.19 0.50
N PRO A 56 11.11 5.27 1.30
CA PRO A 56 11.24 6.63 0.80
C PRO A 56 12.66 7.01 0.38
N THR A 57 13.69 6.43 1.02
CA THR A 57 15.10 6.78 0.79
C THR A 57 15.93 5.57 0.35
N GLY A 58 17.05 5.81 -0.33
CA GLY A 58 17.96 4.75 -0.76
C GLY A 58 18.51 3.92 0.39
N GLN A 59 18.89 4.58 1.50
CA GLN A 59 19.39 3.88 2.69
C GLN A 59 18.33 3.00 3.33
N ALA A 60 17.09 3.50 3.47
CA ALA A 60 15.98 2.70 4.01
C ALA A 60 15.65 1.53 3.08
N ALA A 61 15.65 1.73 1.76
CA ALA A 61 15.41 0.68 0.78
C ALA A 61 16.44 -0.46 0.88
N ILE A 62 17.72 -0.13 1.00
CA ILE A 62 18.79 -1.12 1.19
C ILE A 62 18.62 -1.88 2.51
N ASN A 63 18.34 -1.17 3.61
CA ASN A 63 18.14 -1.78 4.92
C ASN A 63 16.95 -2.76 4.93
N ALA A 64 15.87 -2.39 4.22
CA ALA A 64 14.68 -3.22 4.06
C ALA A 64 14.84 -4.33 3.00
N GLY A 65 15.93 -4.32 2.22
CA GLY A 65 16.14 -5.25 1.11
C GLY A 65 15.17 -5.04 -0.05
N GLY A 66 14.84 -3.79 -0.33
CA GLY A 66 13.83 -3.36 -1.30
C GLY A 66 14.32 -2.27 -2.25
N GLN A 67 13.39 -1.51 -2.81
CA GLN A 67 13.60 -0.44 -3.77
C GLN A 67 12.99 0.88 -3.28
N THR A 68 13.47 2.03 -3.78
CA THR A 68 12.81 3.30 -3.45
C THR A 68 11.48 3.46 -4.18
N ILE A 69 10.50 4.09 -3.52
CA ILE A 69 9.17 4.38 -4.08
C ILE A 69 9.29 5.09 -5.43
N HIS A 70 10.07 6.17 -5.51
CA HIS A 70 10.24 6.94 -6.74
C HIS A 70 10.82 6.10 -7.90
N SER A 71 11.81 5.24 -7.61
CA SER A 71 12.40 4.37 -8.63
C SER A 71 11.41 3.27 -9.07
N PHE A 72 10.63 2.70 -8.14
CA PHE A 72 9.68 1.64 -8.46
C PHE A 72 8.54 2.14 -9.36
N PHE A 73 7.94 3.27 -9.00
CA PHE A 73 6.79 3.84 -9.72
C PHE A 73 7.19 4.79 -10.86
N GLY A 74 8.47 5.17 -10.96
CA GLY A 74 8.93 6.13 -11.97
C GLY A 74 8.42 7.55 -11.70
N PHE A 75 8.27 7.93 -10.43
CA PHE A 75 7.84 9.27 -10.05
C PHE A 75 8.95 10.30 -10.21
N ASN A 76 8.56 11.51 -10.60
CA ASN A 76 9.42 12.68 -10.56
C ASN A 76 9.56 13.21 -9.12
N PHE A 77 10.61 14.00 -8.89
CA PHE A 77 10.75 14.72 -7.62
C PHE A 77 9.82 15.94 -7.57
N GLY A 78 9.39 16.28 -6.37
CA GLY A 78 8.47 17.39 -6.10
C GLY A 78 7.11 16.90 -5.59
N VAL A 79 6.11 17.80 -5.54
CA VAL A 79 4.73 17.44 -5.18
C VAL A 79 4.05 16.81 -6.39
N LEU A 80 3.45 15.66 -6.17
CA LEU A 80 2.74 14.90 -7.22
C LEU A 80 1.26 15.32 -7.26
N GLY A 81 0.87 15.99 -8.34
CA GLY A 81 -0.48 16.51 -8.54
C GLY A 81 -1.55 15.44 -8.75
N PRO A 82 -2.85 15.83 -8.70
CA PRO A 82 -3.97 14.87 -8.81
C PRO A 82 -4.04 14.07 -10.10
N GLY A 83 -3.45 14.59 -11.20
CA GLY A 83 -3.39 13.91 -12.50
C GLY A 83 -2.11 13.09 -12.75
N GLU A 84 -1.16 13.10 -11.81
CA GLU A 84 0.10 12.42 -12.02
C GLU A 84 0.00 10.92 -11.76
N ILE A 85 0.46 10.15 -12.75
CA ILE A 85 0.55 8.69 -12.72
C ILE A 85 2.01 8.33 -12.99
N GLY A 86 2.53 7.34 -12.26
CA GLY A 86 3.89 6.85 -12.42
C GLY A 86 4.13 6.25 -13.81
N SER A 87 5.35 6.42 -14.32
CA SER A 87 5.74 5.84 -15.60
C SER A 87 6.31 4.44 -15.40
N MET A 88 5.63 3.42 -15.92
CA MET A 88 6.04 2.03 -15.82
C MET A 88 6.32 1.41 -17.19
N ASN A 89 7.38 0.63 -17.28
CA ASN A 89 7.65 -0.20 -18.45
C ASN A 89 6.77 -1.48 -18.42
N ARG A 90 6.76 -2.23 -19.55
CA ARG A 90 5.92 -3.44 -19.68
C ARG A 90 6.21 -4.50 -18.60
N SER A 91 7.45 -4.69 -18.20
CA SER A 91 7.83 -5.64 -17.14
C SER A 91 7.23 -5.24 -15.79
N LYS A 92 7.32 -3.96 -15.43
CA LYS A 92 6.71 -3.40 -14.21
C LYS A 92 5.18 -3.49 -14.21
N ILE A 93 4.55 -3.22 -15.35
CA ILE A 93 3.09 -3.38 -15.48
C ILE A 93 2.71 -4.85 -15.26
N GLY A 94 3.45 -5.79 -15.86
CA GLY A 94 3.26 -7.22 -15.61
C GLY A 94 3.46 -7.61 -14.14
N LEU A 95 4.43 -6.99 -13.47
CA LEU A 95 4.68 -7.20 -12.05
C LEU A 95 3.49 -6.71 -11.19
N VAL A 96 3.09 -5.44 -11.32
CA VAL A 96 2.04 -4.87 -10.45
C VAL A 96 0.69 -5.56 -10.62
N ARG A 97 0.38 -6.07 -11.82
CA ARG A 97 -0.84 -6.87 -12.08
C ARG A 97 -0.86 -8.23 -11.37
N ASN A 98 0.27 -8.68 -10.90
CA ASN A 98 0.44 -9.98 -10.23
C ASN A 98 0.84 -9.85 -8.77
N LEU A 99 0.96 -8.62 -8.22
CA LEU A 99 1.29 -8.41 -6.82
C LEU A 99 0.08 -8.69 -5.91
N ASP A 100 0.35 -9.36 -4.80
CA ASP A 100 -0.61 -9.53 -3.72
C ASP A 100 -0.43 -8.44 -2.64
N THR A 101 0.82 -8.00 -2.39
CA THR A 101 1.14 -7.09 -1.29
C THR A 101 2.27 -6.12 -1.65
N ILE A 102 2.14 -4.87 -1.24
CA ILE A 102 3.21 -3.86 -1.24
C ILE A 102 3.49 -3.45 0.20
N ILE A 103 4.74 -3.60 0.64
CA ILE A 103 5.21 -3.17 1.96
C ILE A 103 5.97 -1.85 1.78
N ILE A 104 5.57 -0.81 2.50
CA ILE A 104 6.27 0.49 2.53
C ILE A 104 6.89 0.65 3.91
N ASP A 105 8.22 0.53 3.98
CA ASP A 105 8.98 0.76 5.22
C ASP A 105 9.33 2.25 5.39
N GLU A 106 9.54 2.70 6.63
CA GLU A 106 9.79 4.09 7.02
C GLU A 106 8.73 5.06 6.47
N VAL A 107 7.44 4.66 6.52
CA VAL A 107 6.32 5.42 5.95
C VAL A 107 6.11 6.79 6.61
N SER A 108 6.64 7.01 7.82
CA SER A 108 6.61 8.32 8.49
C SER A 108 7.23 9.45 7.67
N MET A 109 8.14 9.11 6.76
CA MET A 109 8.81 10.06 5.85
C MET A 109 8.12 10.19 4.49
N VAL A 110 7.01 9.49 4.26
CA VAL A 110 6.28 9.51 2.98
C VAL A 110 5.16 10.53 3.05
N ARG A 111 5.09 11.43 2.04
CA ARG A 111 4.03 12.44 1.95
C ARG A 111 2.71 11.84 1.43
N CYS A 112 1.60 12.46 1.79
CA CYS A 112 0.26 12.06 1.37
C CYS A 112 0.09 12.07 -0.17
N ASP A 113 0.65 13.04 -0.87
CA ASP A 113 0.60 13.13 -2.34
C ASP A 113 1.28 11.93 -3.03
N ILE A 114 2.37 11.41 -2.44
CA ILE A 114 3.05 10.21 -2.93
C ILE A 114 2.14 8.98 -2.77
N ILE A 115 1.44 8.85 -1.63
CA ILE A 115 0.50 7.73 -1.40
C ILE A 115 -0.67 7.79 -2.39
N ASP A 116 -1.23 8.97 -2.64
CA ASP A 116 -2.28 9.12 -3.64
C ASP A 116 -1.80 8.88 -5.07
N ALA A 117 -0.54 9.24 -5.37
CA ALA A 117 0.05 8.91 -6.66
C ALA A 117 0.28 7.38 -6.81
N ILE A 118 0.66 6.69 -5.74
CA ILE A 118 0.74 5.21 -5.71
C ILE A 118 -0.65 4.62 -5.99
N ASP A 119 -1.69 5.08 -5.28
CA ASP A 119 -3.06 4.62 -5.49
C ASP A 119 -3.51 4.80 -6.93
N ARG A 120 -3.36 6.00 -7.49
CA ARG A 120 -3.72 6.28 -8.89
C ARG A 120 -2.96 5.40 -9.88
N THR A 121 -1.65 5.24 -9.67
CA THR A 121 -0.78 4.43 -10.53
C THR A 121 -1.17 2.97 -10.51
N LEU A 122 -1.41 2.42 -9.32
CA LEU A 122 -1.83 1.02 -9.18
C LEU A 122 -3.21 0.79 -9.79
N ARG A 123 -4.19 1.64 -9.50
CA ARG A 123 -5.52 1.55 -10.13
C ARG A 123 -5.45 1.60 -11.65
N HIS A 124 -4.62 2.48 -12.20
CA HIS A 124 -4.44 2.61 -13.64
C HIS A 124 -3.86 1.34 -14.27
N TYR A 125 -2.72 0.84 -13.77
CA TYR A 125 -2.03 -0.28 -14.41
C TYR A 125 -2.60 -1.66 -14.06
N VAL A 126 -3.19 -1.82 -12.89
CA VAL A 126 -3.90 -3.06 -12.52
C VAL A 126 -5.26 -3.15 -13.24
N GLY A 127 -5.87 -1.99 -13.54
CA GLY A 127 -7.22 -1.93 -14.11
C GLY A 127 -8.31 -2.24 -13.09
N ASN A 128 -8.13 -1.80 -11.83
CA ASN A 128 -9.08 -2.02 -10.74
C ASN A 128 -9.27 -0.72 -9.96
N SER A 129 -10.51 -0.25 -9.78
CA SER A 129 -10.85 1.01 -9.09
C SER A 129 -10.82 0.94 -7.57
N ALA A 130 -10.71 -0.26 -7.00
CA ALA A 130 -10.51 -0.42 -5.56
C ALA A 130 -9.26 0.36 -5.11
N PRO A 131 -9.23 0.89 -3.89
CA PRO A 131 -8.05 1.54 -3.37
C PRO A 131 -6.79 0.70 -3.60
N PHE A 132 -5.73 1.35 -4.11
CA PHE A 132 -4.47 0.72 -4.49
C PHE A 132 -4.59 -0.40 -5.54
N GLY A 133 -5.63 -0.37 -6.37
CA GLY A 133 -5.90 -1.43 -7.35
C GLY A 133 -6.27 -2.77 -6.72
N GLY A 134 -6.71 -2.79 -5.47
CA GLY A 134 -7.02 -4.00 -4.70
C GLY A 134 -5.78 -4.72 -4.13
N ILE A 135 -4.58 -4.15 -4.28
CA ILE A 135 -3.35 -4.69 -3.69
C ILE A 135 -3.29 -4.35 -2.21
N GLN A 136 -2.96 -5.33 -1.37
CA GLN A 136 -2.75 -5.10 0.07
C GLN A 136 -1.58 -4.15 0.28
N MET A 137 -1.80 -3.06 1.04
CA MET A 137 -0.75 -2.14 1.46
C MET A 137 -0.37 -2.36 2.92
N VAL A 138 0.89 -2.60 3.20
CA VAL A 138 1.44 -2.70 4.55
C VAL A 138 2.33 -1.49 4.79
N PHE A 139 1.83 -0.54 5.56
CA PHE A 139 2.55 0.68 5.91
C PHE A 139 3.31 0.45 7.21
N VAL A 140 4.64 0.60 7.19
CA VAL A 140 5.49 0.30 8.34
C VAL A 140 6.28 1.54 8.74
N GLY A 141 6.26 1.88 10.03
CA GLY A 141 7.01 3.04 10.51
C GLY A 141 6.78 3.39 11.97
N ASP A 142 7.29 4.53 12.37
CA ASP A 142 7.04 5.16 13.66
C ASP A 142 6.68 6.63 13.42
N MET A 143 5.40 6.97 13.56
CA MET A 143 4.88 8.32 13.26
C MET A 143 5.43 9.40 14.19
N PHE A 144 5.97 9.00 15.33
CA PHE A 144 6.63 9.92 16.27
C PHE A 144 8.09 10.22 15.92
N GLN A 145 8.63 9.55 14.88
CA GLN A 145 9.95 9.89 14.32
C GLN A 145 9.85 11.06 13.36
N LEU A 146 10.81 11.18 12.43
CA LEU A 146 10.87 12.34 11.53
C LEU A 146 9.66 12.41 10.61
N GLU A 147 9.11 13.60 10.50
CA GLU A 147 8.05 13.92 9.55
C GLU A 147 8.56 13.96 8.10
N PRO A 148 7.66 13.86 7.09
CA PRO A 148 8.04 13.97 5.70
C PRO A 148 8.70 15.33 5.43
N ILE A 149 9.74 15.34 4.60
CA ILE A 149 10.41 16.57 4.18
C ILE A 149 9.50 17.27 3.16
N ALA A 150 9.06 18.49 3.50
CA ALA A 150 8.32 19.37 2.62
C ALA A 150 8.86 20.80 2.76
N THR A 151 9.26 21.39 1.64
CA THR A 151 9.65 22.81 1.59
C THR A 151 8.42 23.70 1.81
N GLN A 152 8.63 25.00 2.08
CA GLN A 152 7.51 25.94 2.21
C GLN A 152 6.63 25.94 0.95
N LYS A 153 7.24 25.88 -0.22
CA LYS A 153 6.53 25.79 -1.51
C LYS A 153 5.73 24.49 -1.63
N ASP A 154 6.29 23.36 -1.20
CA ASP A 154 5.57 22.09 -1.21
C ASP A 154 4.34 22.15 -0.31
N LYS A 155 4.45 22.74 0.89
CA LYS A 155 3.34 22.93 1.83
C LYS A 155 2.24 23.82 1.26
N GLU A 156 2.59 24.87 0.52
CA GLU A 156 1.64 25.74 -0.18
C GLU A 156 0.88 24.95 -1.25
N THR A 157 1.59 24.20 -2.10
CA THR A 157 0.98 23.33 -3.12
C THR A 157 0.10 22.24 -2.50
N LEU A 158 0.55 21.59 -1.43
CA LEU A 158 -0.25 20.59 -0.72
C LEU A 158 -1.53 21.20 -0.10
N ARG A 159 -1.45 22.43 0.42
CA ARG A 159 -2.64 23.13 0.92
C ARG A 159 -3.65 23.42 -0.18
N GLU A 160 -3.19 23.77 -1.38
CA GLU A 160 -4.08 23.98 -2.55
C GLU A 160 -4.78 22.67 -2.95
N ILE A 161 -4.08 21.52 -2.88
CA ILE A 161 -4.62 20.23 -3.29
C ILE A 161 -5.52 19.61 -2.21
N TYR A 162 -5.12 19.64 -0.94
CA TYR A 162 -5.75 18.90 0.16
C TYR A 162 -6.53 19.81 1.14
N GLY A 163 -6.45 21.12 1.01
CA GLY A 163 -7.09 22.07 1.95
C GLY A 163 -6.35 22.21 3.30
N HIS A 164 -5.22 21.52 3.48
CA HIS A 164 -4.39 21.55 4.69
C HIS A 164 -2.91 21.38 4.36
N ASP A 165 -2.03 21.74 5.27
CA ASP A 165 -0.57 21.62 5.13
C ASP A 165 0.02 20.41 5.85
N CYS A 166 -0.82 19.53 6.37
CA CYS A 166 -0.42 18.26 6.96
C CYS A 166 -0.03 17.27 5.86
N CYS A 167 1.24 16.90 5.80
CA CYS A 167 1.79 16.09 4.72
C CYS A 167 1.98 14.60 5.06
N TYR A 168 1.54 14.15 6.23
CA TYR A 168 1.68 12.74 6.63
C TYR A 168 0.90 11.78 5.71
N PHE A 169 1.43 10.58 5.52
CA PHE A 169 0.89 9.57 4.62
C PHE A 169 -0.60 9.27 4.85
N TYR A 170 -1.04 9.24 6.12
CA TYR A 170 -2.43 8.92 6.50
C TYR A 170 -3.43 10.05 6.18
N LYS A 171 -2.95 11.20 5.68
CA LYS A 171 -3.78 12.29 5.14
C LYS A 171 -3.99 12.18 3.62
N ALA A 172 -3.55 11.08 3.02
CA ALA A 172 -3.86 10.78 1.63
C ALA A 172 -5.34 10.42 1.47
N ALA A 173 -5.98 10.92 0.42
CA ALA A 173 -7.38 10.61 0.11
C ALA A 173 -7.61 9.10 -0.12
N ALA A 174 -6.58 8.37 -0.57
CA ALA A 174 -6.63 6.92 -0.71
C ALA A 174 -6.74 6.21 0.64
N ILE A 175 -6.10 6.73 1.69
CA ILE A 175 -6.17 6.16 3.05
C ILE A 175 -7.54 6.41 3.69
N GLU A 176 -8.15 7.57 3.43
CA GLU A 176 -9.50 7.88 3.93
C GLU A 176 -10.59 6.95 3.37
N ARG A 177 -10.29 6.27 2.24
CA ARG A 177 -11.20 5.30 1.60
C ARG A 177 -11.04 3.87 2.09
N ILE A 178 -10.10 3.58 2.98
CA ILE A 178 -9.87 2.25 3.52
C ILE A 178 -9.96 2.28 5.04
N HIS A 179 -10.45 1.18 5.61
CA HIS A 179 -10.25 0.93 7.04
C HIS A 179 -8.81 0.47 7.26
N LEU A 180 -8.06 1.23 8.08
CA LEU A 180 -6.64 1.00 8.32
C LEU A 180 -6.39 0.59 9.79
N PRO A 181 -6.51 -0.71 10.14
CA PRO A 181 -6.16 -1.17 11.49
C PRO A 181 -4.69 -0.89 11.79
N LYS A 182 -4.39 -0.57 13.05
CA LYS A 182 -3.09 -0.09 13.49
C LYS A 182 -2.52 -1.00 14.57
N ILE A 183 -1.48 -1.74 14.23
CA ILE A 183 -0.78 -2.67 15.13
C ILE A 183 0.52 -2.03 15.56
N GLU A 184 0.71 -1.76 16.86
CA GLU A 184 1.95 -1.21 17.39
C GLU A 184 2.76 -2.27 18.14
N PHE A 185 4.02 -2.48 17.76
CA PHE A 185 4.96 -3.30 18.53
C PHE A 185 5.40 -2.57 19.78
N LEU A 186 5.07 -3.13 20.94
CA LEU A 186 5.35 -2.53 22.25
C LEU A 186 6.69 -3.00 22.87
N LYS A 187 7.10 -4.25 22.63
CA LYS A 187 8.30 -4.84 23.21
C LYS A 187 9.57 -4.23 22.61
N ILE A 188 10.36 -3.56 23.45
CA ILE A 188 11.63 -2.92 23.06
C ILE A 188 12.78 -3.91 23.28
N TYR A 189 13.64 -4.06 22.27
CA TYR A 189 14.82 -4.95 22.29
C TYR A 189 16.14 -4.18 22.31
N ARG A 190 16.14 -2.88 22.05
CA ARG A 190 17.34 -2.05 21.92
C ARG A 190 17.85 -1.56 23.25
N GLN A 191 16.99 -1.02 24.10
CA GLN A 191 17.30 -0.46 25.41
C GLN A 191 16.84 -1.43 26.51
N SER A 192 17.62 -1.52 27.58
CA SER A 192 17.33 -2.37 28.75
C SER A 192 17.09 -1.59 30.05
N ASP A 193 17.44 -0.27 30.10
CA ASP A 193 17.17 0.60 31.24
C ASP A 193 15.72 1.08 31.24
N PRO A 194 14.88 0.62 32.20
CA PRO A 194 13.47 1.01 32.22
C PRO A 194 13.28 2.52 32.39
N GLY A 195 14.14 3.19 33.18
CA GLY A 195 14.02 4.64 33.35
C GLY A 195 14.42 5.43 32.11
N PHE A 196 15.32 4.91 31.28
CA PHE A 196 15.65 5.53 30.01
C PHE A 196 14.52 5.29 28.98
N ILE A 197 13.91 4.11 28.98
CA ILE A 197 12.76 3.79 28.13
C ILE A 197 11.58 4.73 28.46
N GLU A 198 11.26 4.93 29.76
CA GLU A 198 10.21 5.85 30.21
C GLU A 198 10.47 7.28 29.75
N LEU A 199 11.71 7.74 29.91
CA LEU A 199 12.13 9.07 29.47
C LEU A 199 11.97 9.24 27.94
N LEU A 200 12.37 8.26 27.15
CA LEU A 200 12.17 8.27 25.69
C LEU A 200 10.68 8.29 25.32
N GLU A 201 9.83 7.62 26.09
CA GLU A 201 8.38 7.65 25.86
C GLU A 201 7.78 9.03 26.20
N HIS A 202 8.23 9.68 27.28
CA HIS A 202 7.81 11.05 27.57
C HIS A 202 8.22 12.04 26.47
N VAL A 203 9.43 11.87 25.91
CA VAL A 203 9.90 12.67 24.76
C VAL A 203 9.05 12.38 23.51
N ARG A 204 8.80 11.09 23.23
CA ARG A 204 8.01 10.62 22.08
C ARG A 204 6.61 11.24 22.09
N LEU A 205 5.93 11.23 23.22
CA LEU A 205 4.56 11.75 23.38
C LEU A 205 4.49 13.25 23.65
N GLY A 206 5.61 13.96 23.78
CA GLY A 206 5.63 15.37 24.13
C GLY A 206 5.19 15.63 25.58
N LYS A 207 5.29 14.63 26.47
CA LYS A 207 4.86 14.68 27.89
C LYS A 207 6.02 14.82 28.85
N MET A 208 7.11 15.46 28.43
CA MET A 208 8.28 15.68 29.29
C MET A 208 7.93 16.47 30.56
N THR A 209 8.37 15.91 31.69
CA THR A 209 8.29 16.58 32.99
C THR A 209 9.55 17.40 33.26
N VAL A 210 9.48 18.29 34.28
CA VAL A 210 10.67 19.01 34.78
C VAL A 210 11.75 18.05 35.23
N ARG A 211 11.38 16.90 35.81
CA ARG A 211 12.31 15.86 36.25
C ARG A 211 13.04 15.23 35.05
N ASP A 212 12.31 14.93 33.98
CA ASP A 212 12.91 14.38 32.76
C ASP A 212 13.90 15.36 32.15
N LEU A 213 13.51 16.64 32.06
CA LEU A 213 14.38 17.68 31.53
C LEU A 213 15.66 17.86 32.39
N THR A 214 15.54 17.83 33.70
CA THR A 214 16.69 17.88 34.62
C THR A 214 17.60 16.68 34.43
N ARG A 215 16.99 15.48 34.29
CA ARG A 215 17.74 14.24 34.07
C ARG A 215 18.49 14.25 32.74
N ILE A 216 17.83 14.65 31.65
CA ILE A 216 18.49 14.77 30.34
C ILE A 216 19.62 15.81 30.38
N ASN A 217 19.37 16.98 30.97
CA ASN A 217 20.35 18.05 31.04
C ASN A 217 21.52 17.76 31.99
N SER A 218 21.43 16.75 32.85
CA SER A 218 22.59 16.27 33.60
C SER A 218 23.68 15.64 32.71
N ARG A 219 23.33 15.36 31.42
CA ARG A 219 24.28 14.84 30.43
C ARG A 219 24.96 15.93 29.60
N VAL A 220 24.80 17.20 29.96
CA VAL A 220 25.45 18.33 29.29
C VAL A 220 26.90 18.43 29.69
N SER A 221 27.78 18.61 28.70
CA SER A 221 29.20 18.93 28.89
C SER A 221 29.97 17.94 29.81
N LEU A 222 29.70 16.66 29.65
CA LEU A 222 30.49 15.64 30.30
C LEU A 222 31.87 15.64 29.64
N CYS A 223 32.91 16.07 30.37
CA CYS A 223 34.31 15.99 29.96
C CYS A 223 34.74 14.52 29.87
N GLY A 224 34.37 13.83 28.83
CA GLY A 224 34.73 12.44 28.55
C GLY A 224 35.71 12.31 27.38
N ASP A 225 36.28 11.13 27.23
CA ASP A 225 37.07 10.76 26.07
C ASP A 225 36.19 10.87 24.81
N GLU A 226 36.61 11.71 23.85
CA GLU A 226 35.88 11.90 22.57
C GLU A 226 36.06 10.73 21.59
N LYS A 227 36.97 9.81 21.88
CA LYS A 227 37.29 8.66 21.05
C LYS A 227 36.06 7.71 20.93
N PHE A 228 35.77 7.27 19.72
CA PHE A 228 34.59 6.43 19.39
C PHE A 228 33.24 7.05 19.76
N ARG A 229 33.16 8.38 19.99
CA ARG A 229 31.94 9.12 20.20
C ARG A 229 31.52 9.79 18.89
N ILE A 230 30.26 9.60 18.47
CA ILE A 230 29.69 10.27 17.31
C ILE A 230 28.81 11.45 17.73
N THR A 231 28.87 12.55 16.99
CA THR A 231 28.00 13.71 17.21
C THR A 231 26.84 13.71 16.23
N LEU A 232 25.61 13.76 16.72
CA LEU A 232 24.41 13.94 15.89
C LEU A 232 24.11 15.42 15.75
N THR A 233 24.01 15.89 14.50
CA THR A 233 23.74 17.29 14.19
C THR A 233 22.42 17.46 13.47
N SER A 234 21.86 18.68 13.51
CA SER A 234 20.62 18.99 12.83
C SER A 234 20.77 19.16 11.32
N THR A 235 21.95 19.56 10.83
CA THR A 235 22.19 19.89 9.40
C THR A 235 23.38 19.12 8.79
N ASN A 236 23.32 18.86 7.48
CA ASN A 236 24.44 18.28 6.75
C ASN A 236 25.68 19.21 6.75
N ALA A 237 25.47 20.52 6.74
CA ALA A 237 26.57 21.50 6.76
C ALA A 237 27.38 21.41 8.07
N ASP A 238 26.72 21.26 9.22
CA ASP A 238 27.39 21.11 10.51
C ASP A 238 28.15 19.78 10.59
N ALA A 239 27.54 18.67 10.16
CA ALA A 239 28.21 17.37 10.13
C ALA A 239 29.46 17.40 9.24
N LYS A 240 29.34 17.98 8.05
CA LYS A 240 30.45 18.15 7.10
C LYS A 240 31.58 18.99 7.71
N ARG A 241 31.24 20.15 8.27
CA ARG A 241 32.20 21.06 8.90
C ARG A 241 32.99 20.38 10.03
N ILE A 242 32.29 19.57 10.88
CA ILE A 242 32.95 18.85 11.98
C ILE A 242 33.89 17.78 11.41
N ASN A 243 33.44 16.97 10.44
CA ASN A 243 34.22 15.89 9.86
C ASN A 243 35.49 16.41 9.13
N GLU A 244 35.33 17.44 8.28
CA GLU A 244 36.46 18.06 7.56
C GLU A 244 37.42 18.75 8.52
N GLY A 245 36.92 19.45 9.52
CA GLY A 245 37.76 20.09 10.55
C GLY A 245 38.63 19.06 11.28
N ARG A 246 38.01 18.00 11.78
CA ARG A 246 38.72 16.91 12.51
C ARG A 246 39.71 16.16 11.58
N LEU A 247 39.33 15.91 10.33
CA LEU A 247 40.24 15.26 9.37
C LEU A 247 41.47 16.15 9.07
N SER A 248 41.28 17.47 8.99
CA SER A 248 42.39 18.42 8.74
C SER A 248 43.37 18.55 9.91
N GLU A 249 42.91 18.29 11.15
CA GLU A 249 43.78 18.30 12.33
C GLU A 249 44.75 17.10 12.42
N ILE A 250 44.53 16.05 11.60
CA ILE A 250 45.40 14.87 11.54
C ILE A 250 46.58 15.14 10.57
N GLU A 251 47.80 15.06 11.08
CA GLU A 251 49.06 15.28 10.31
C GLU A 251 49.50 14.04 9.49
N ALA A 252 48.63 13.06 9.24
CA ALA A 252 48.94 11.88 8.45
C ALA A 252 48.68 12.11 6.95
N GLU A 253 49.31 11.29 6.11
CA GLU A 253 49.11 11.30 4.65
C GLU A 253 47.64 10.94 4.33
N GLU A 254 47.09 11.68 3.37
CA GLU A 254 45.70 11.51 2.92
C GLU A 254 45.63 10.54 1.75
N ARG A 255 44.63 9.65 1.77
CA ARG A 255 44.32 8.76 0.66
C ARG A 255 42.84 8.81 0.32
N SER A 256 42.56 8.89 -0.99
CA SER A 256 41.17 8.92 -1.52
C SER A 256 40.84 7.63 -2.27
N TYR A 257 39.70 7.06 -1.99
CA TYR A 257 39.15 5.86 -2.60
C TYR A 257 37.95 6.25 -3.47
N GLN A 258 38.01 5.98 -4.77
CA GLN A 258 36.90 6.24 -5.70
C GLN A 258 35.94 5.07 -5.70
N ALA A 259 34.65 5.36 -5.73
CA ALA A 259 33.63 4.35 -5.92
C ALA A 259 33.67 3.82 -7.38
N ILE A 260 33.45 2.51 -7.54
CA ILE A 260 33.38 1.84 -8.84
C ILE A 260 31.91 1.54 -9.14
N TYR A 261 31.44 1.98 -10.30
CA TYR A 261 30.06 1.81 -10.72
C TYR A 261 29.95 0.82 -11.87
N THR A 262 29.04 -0.15 -11.77
CA THR A 262 28.73 -1.12 -12.81
C THR A 262 27.23 -1.17 -13.09
N GLY A 263 26.83 -1.28 -14.36
CA GLY A 263 25.43 -1.36 -14.77
C GLY A 263 24.68 -0.02 -14.67
N LYS A 264 23.37 -0.07 -14.56
CA LYS A 264 22.48 1.10 -14.43
C LYS A 264 22.34 1.49 -12.96
N THR A 265 23.34 2.13 -12.42
CA THR A 265 23.34 2.54 -11.03
C THR A 265 23.00 4.01 -10.89
N LYS A 266 21.98 4.31 -10.10
CA LYS A 266 21.70 5.65 -9.55
C LYS A 266 21.94 5.58 -8.04
N VAL A 267 23.16 5.24 -7.62
CA VAL A 267 23.42 5.22 -6.18
C VAL A 267 23.58 6.65 -5.72
N ASN A 268 22.76 7.00 -4.75
CA ASN A 268 22.81 8.27 -4.07
C ASN A 268 24.06 8.28 -3.16
N SER A 269 24.75 9.40 -3.07
CA SER A 269 25.87 9.66 -2.13
C SER A 269 25.55 9.34 -0.66
N ASP A 270 24.26 9.13 -0.32
CA ASP A 270 23.83 8.73 1.00
C ASP A 270 24.15 7.26 1.33
N VAL A 271 24.36 6.42 0.34
CA VAL A 271 24.66 4.99 0.47
C VAL A 271 26.15 4.73 0.51
N ALA A 272 26.88 5.23 -0.50
CA ALA A 272 28.33 5.15 -0.60
C ALA A 272 28.87 6.49 -1.10
N GLU A 273 29.96 6.96 -0.51
CA GLU A 273 30.61 8.20 -0.96
C GLU A 273 31.31 7.96 -2.29
N GLU A 274 31.09 8.83 -3.27
CA GLU A 274 31.76 8.76 -4.58
C GLU A 274 33.28 8.81 -4.41
N THR A 275 33.75 9.70 -3.55
CA THR A 275 35.14 9.82 -3.15
C THR A 275 35.25 9.80 -1.64
N LEU A 276 35.75 8.71 -1.08
CA LEU A 276 36.02 8.57 0.34
C LEU A 276 37.48 8.94 0.63
N THR A 277 37.69 10.03 1.35
CA THR A 277 39.00 10.51 1.74
C THR A 277 39.28 10.21 3.22
N LEU A 278 40.39 9.53 3.48
CA LEU A 278 40.76 9.06 4.83
C LEU A 278 42.22 9.39 5.16
N LYS A 279 42.53 9.45 6.45
CA LYS A 279 43.89 9.52 7.03
C LYS A 279 44.02 8.49 8.11
N ALA A 280 45.23 7.98 8.37
CA ALA A 280 45.49 7.17 9.57
C ALA A 280 45.18 8.00 10.85
N GLY A 281 44.41 7.44 11.79
CA GLY A 281 43.88 8.17 12.95
C GLY A 281 42.44 8.72 12.71
N ALA A 282 41.89 8.63 11.51
CA ALA A 282 40.54 9.12 11.23
C ALA A 282 39.46 8.23 11.90
N GLN A 283 38.49 8.86 12.55
CA GLN A 283 37.33 8.14 13.07
C GLN A 283 36.34 7.89 11.92
N VAL A 284 35.97 6.63 11.74
CA VAL A 284 35.07 6.14 10.72
C VAL A 284 33.90 5.33 11.30
N MET A 285 32.85 5.21 10.54
CA MET A 285 31.71 4.34 10.84
C MET A 285 31.50 3.35 9.69
N PHE A 286 31.26 2.10 10.03
CA PHE A 286 30.83 1.08 9.08
C PHE A 286 29.42 1.37 8.59
N THR A 287 29.23 1.36 7.27
CA THR A 287 27.95 1.68 6.60
C THR A 287 27.17 0.43 6.19
N LYS A 288 27.73 -0.77 6.45
CA LYS A 288 27.15 -2.05 6.08
C LYS A 288 27.49 -3.12 7.11
N ASN A 289 26.58 -4.10 7.32
CA ASN A 289 26.86 -5.26 8.17
C ASN A 289 27.87 -6.18 7.48
N ASP A 290 28.87 -6.66 8.20
CA ASP A 290 29.78 -7.67 7.69
C ASP A 290 29.12 -9.04 7.56
N ARG A 291 29.45 -9.76 6.48
CA ARG A 291 28.95 -11.12 6.25
C ARG A 291 29.49 -12.12 7.31
N GLY A 292 30.68 -11.89 7.81
CA GLY A 292 31.32 -12.66 8.87
C GLY A 292 30.92 -12.24 10.28
N ARG A 293 30.02 -11.25 10.43
CA ARG A 293 29.54 -10.69 11.70
C ARG A 293 30.64 -10.06 12.57
N ARG A 294 31.73 -9.58 11.96
CA ARG A 294 32.84 -8.89 12.63
C ARG A 294 32.41 -7.50 13.12
N TRP A 295 31.56 -6.82 12.34
CA TRP A 295 30.95 -5.52 12.68
C TRP A 295 29.52 -5.42 12.11
N VAL A 296 28.79 -4.43 12.60
CA VAL A 296 27.45 -4.08 12.12
C VAL A 296 27.43 -2.63 11.59
N ASN A 297 26.44 -2.30 10.79
CA ASN A 297 26.23 -0.93 10.36
C ASN A 297 26.05 0.00 11.57
N GLY A 298 26.82 1.09 11.62
CA GLY A 298 26.86 2.00 12.77
C GLY A 298 28.04 1.75 13.73
N THR A 299 28.77 0.64 13.61
CA THR A 299 29.99 0.39 14.42
C THR A 299 31.02 1.49 14.12
N ILE A 300 31.58 2.10 15.16
CA ILE A 300 32.60 3.15 15.07
C ILE A 300 33.99 2.51 15.19
N GLY A 301 34.93 3.02 14.43
CA GLY A 301 36.32 2.60 14.44
C GLY A 301 37.30 3.73 14.15
N GLU A 302 38.58 3.46 14.33
CA GLU A 302 39.69 4.33 13.99
C GLU A 302 40.51 3.70 12.87
N VAL A 303 40.83 4.43 11.84
CA VAL A 303 41.71 4.01 10.75
C VAL A 303 43.13 3.87 11.30
N ILE A 304 43.70 2.68 11.18
CA ILE A 304 45.11 2.41 11.64
C ILE A 304 46.08 2.48 10.46
N GLU A 305 45.68 1.91 9.31
CA GLU A 305 46.55 1.82 8.12
C GLU A 305 45.71 1.97 6.87
N LEU A 306 46.27 2.62 5.83
CA LEU A 306 45.65 2.84 4.55
C LEU A 306 46.42 2.05 3.48
N GLY A 307 45.81 0.95 3.00
CA GLY A 307 46.25 0.17 1.85
C GLY A 307 45.83 0.79 0.53
N GLU A 308 46.19 0.18 -0.61
CA GLU A 308 45.73 0.64 -1.94
C GLU A 308 44.25 0.41 -2.15
N GLU A 309 43.73 -0.77 -1.82
CA GLU A 309 42.34 -1.17 -2.01
C GLU A 309 41.62 -1.56 -0.71
N ASN A 310 42.30 -1.48 0.45
CA ASN A 310 41.77 -1.84 1.75
C ASN A 310 42.22 -0.86 2.83
N VAL A 311 41.57 -0.94 3.99
CA VAL A 311 41.88 -0.09 5.15
C VAL A 311 41.87 -0.97 6.41
N VAL A 312 42.82 -0.81 7.32
CA VAL A 312 42.77 -1.44 8.63
C VAL A 312 42.08 -0.53 9.63
N VAL A 313 40.98 -1.01 10.19
CA VAL A 313 40.17 -0.27 11.18
C VAL A 313 40.19 -0.98 12.54
N LYS A 314 40.46 -0.23 13.59
CA LYS A 314 40.38 -0.67 14.97
C LYS A 314 39.05 -0.20 15.57
N VAL A 315 38.26 -1.15 16.09
CA VAL A 315 37.00 -0.84 16.77
C VAL A 315 37.18 -0.58 18.25
N GLU A 316 36.15 -0.09 18.95
CA GLU A 316 36.19 0.26 20.37
C GLU A 316 36.66 -0.90 21.28
N GLY A 317 36.32 -2.14 20.96
CA GLY A 317 36.75 -3.35 21.65
C GLY A 317 38.24 -3.67 21.52
N GLY A 318 38.98 -2.94 20.68
CA GLY A 318 40.40 -3.11 20.44
C GLY A 318 40.74 -4.05 19.27
N GLU A 319 39.76 -4.80 18.75
CA GLU A 319 39.96 -5.65 17.60
C GLU A 319 40.27 -4.81 16.35
N GLN A 320 41.12 -5.36 15.47
CA GLN A 320 41.49 -4.74 14.20
C GLN A 320 40.98 -5.59 13.05
N TYR A 321 40.38 -4.95 12.08
CA TYR A 321 39.85 -5.60 10.91
C TYR A 321 40.40 -4.98 9.63
N VAL A 322 40.79 -5.84 8.68
CA VAL A 322 41.05 -5.42 7.31
C VAL A 322 39.70 -5.26 6.64
N VAL A 323 39.41 -4.06 6.20
CA VAL A 323 38.17 -3.67 5.53
C VAL A 323 38.45 -3.55 4.04
N GLU A 324 37.84 -4.41 3.27
CA GLU A 324 37.89 -4.43 1.80
C GLU A 324 36.68 -3.71 1.23
N ARG A 325 36.68 -3.45 -0.08
CA ARG A 325 35.51 -2.93 -0.79
C ARG A 325 34.36 -3.91 -0.65
N ASP A 326 33.17 -3.36 -0.56
CA ASP A 326 31.92 -4.13 -0.53
C ASP A 326 30.97 -3.53 -1.57
N GLU A 327 29.99 -4.32 -2.02
CA GLU A 327 29.06 -3.97 -3.09
C GLU A 327 27.71 -3.54 -2.52
N TRP A 328 27.13 -2.46 -3.04
CA TRP A 328 25.71 -2.15 -2.86
C TRP A 328 25.00 -2.37 -4.19
N GLU A 329 24.00 -3.22 -4.14
CA GLU A 329 23.22 -3.58 -5.30
C GLU A 329 22.02 -2.66 -5.49
N THR A 330 21.81 -2.21 -6.72
CA THR A 330 20.52 -1.62 -7.13
C THR A 330 19.62 -2.75 -7.58
N ILE A 331 18.54 -2.94 -6.82
CA ILE A 331 17.58 -4.01 -7.08
C ILE A 331 16.42 -3.43 -7.89
N ASP A 332 15.95 -4.20 -8.86
CA ASP A 332 14.66 -4.05 -9.51
C ASP A 332 13.82 -5.30 -9.27
N TYR A 333 12.51 -5.18 -9.39
CA TYR A 333 11.58 -6.29 -9.27
C TYR A 333 11.01 -6.64 -10.64
N GLU A 334 10.94 -7.94 -10.93
CA GLU A 334 10.32 -8.48 -12.13
C GLU A 334 9.38 -9.63 -11.77
N TYR A 335 8.40 -9.89 -12.64
CA TYR A 335 7.51 -11.03 -12.49
C TYR A 335 7.94 -12.17 -13.40
N ASP A 336 8.28 -13.29 -12.81
CA ASP A 336 8.53 -14.54 -13.54
C ASP A 336 7.20 -15.27 -13.79
N ALA A 337 6.73 -15.23 -15.03
CA ALA A 337 5.47 -15.83 -15.42
C ALA A 337 5.49 -17.38 -15.36
N LYS A 338 6.66 -18.01 -15.47
CA LYS A 338 6.80 -19.46 -15.41
C LYS A 338 6.69 -19.96 -13.96
N GLU A 339 7.44 -19.34 -13.07
CA GLU A 339 7.47 -19.67 -11.65
C GLU A 339 6.35 -19.00 -10.86
N LYS A 340 5.57 -18.11 -11.50
CA LYS A 340 4.48 -17.30 -10.89
C LYS A 340 4.90 -16.59 -9.61
N ARG A 341 6.11 -16.04 -9.59
CA ARG A 341 6.68 -15.33 -8.42
C ARG A 341 7.35 -14.03 -8.81
N CYS A 342 7.44 -13.12 -7.83
CA CYS A 342 8.26 -11.92 -7.96
C CYS A 342 9.73 -12.27 -7.72
N ILE A 343 10.60 -11.84 -8.61
CA ILE A 343 12.05 -12.04 -8.51
C ILE A 343 12.73 -10.68 -8.36
N LYS A 344 13.83 -10.66 -7.61
CA LYS A 344 14.72 -9.50 -7.48
C LYS A 344 15.84 -9.63 -8.51
N THR A 345 16.00 -8.60 -9.33
CA THR A 345 17.04 -8.52 -10.37
C THR A 345 18.03 -7.43 -10.01
N VAL A 346 19.32 -7.72 -10.02
CA VAL A 346 20.36 -6.72 -9.80
C VAL A 346 20.61 -5.98 -11.12
N THR A 347 20.31 -4.70 -11.16
CA THR A 347 20.44 -3.85 -12.36
C THR A 347 21.73 -3.02 -12.39
N GLY A 348 22.37 -2.88 -11.24
CA GLY A 348 23.65 -2.20 -11.11
C GLY A 348 24.26 -2.38 -9.74
N LYS A 349 25.54 -2.06 -9.62
CA LYS A 349 26.31 -2.18 -8.38
C LYS A 349 27.20 -0.98 -8.17
N VAL A 350 27.44 -0.65 -6.92
CA VAL A 350 28.51 0.27 -6.48
C VAL A 350 29.44 -0.49 -5.57
N GLU A 351 30.72 -0.41 -5.84
CA GLU A 351 31.77 -0.93 -4.99
C GLU A 351 32.51 0.24 -4.34
N GLN A 352 32.58 0.23 -3.02
CA GLN A 352 33.33 1.20 -2.22
C GLN A 352 33.74 0.54 -0.90
N LEU A 353 34.66 1.11 -0.18
CA LEU A 353 34.88 0.76 1.23
C LEU A 353 33.61 1.05 2.01
N PRO A 354 33.11 0.09 2.83
CA PRO A 354 31.87 0.29 3.62
C PRO A 354 32.14 1.18 4.85
N LEU A 355 32.71 2.34 4.62
CA LEU A 355 33.16 3.30 5.63
C LEU A 355 32.71 4.73 5.27
N ARG A 356 32.54 5.56 6.27
CA ARG A 356 32.44 7.01 6.15
C ARG A 356 33.06 7.70 7.35
N LEU A 357 33.48 8.96 7.20
CA LEU A 357 33.90 9.76 8.34
C LEU A 357 32.79 9.90 9.36
N ALA A 358 33.07 9.75 10.63
CA ALA A 358 32.08 9.61 11.68
C ALA A 358 32.38 10.34 13.00
N TRP A 359 32.98 11.51 12.96
CA TRP A 359 32.94 12.42 14.09
C TRP A 359 31.57 13.06 14.23
N ALA A 360 30.88 13.30 13.07
CA ALA A 360 29.51 13.78 13.07
C ALA A 360 28.68 13.22 11.90
N ILE A 361 27.39 12.98 12.16
CA ILE A 361 26.37 12.69 11.14
C ILE A 361 25.10 13.46 11.48
N THR A 362 24.18 13.58 10.50
CA THR A 362 22.89 14.20 10.79
C THR A 362 21.95 13.24 11.53
N ILE A 363 21.03 13.80 12.31
CA ILE A 363 19.95 13.04 12.97
C ILE A 363 19.16 12.21 11.95
N HIS A 364 18.89 12.73 10.74
CA HIS A 364 18.21 12.01 9.66
C HIS A 364 19.01 10.74 9.24
N LYS A 365 20.31 10.89 9.00
CA LYS A 365 21.17 9.76 8.60
C LYS A 365 21.41 8.75 9.74
N SER A 366 21.13 9.13 10.99
CA SER A 366 21.23 8.23 12.12
C SER A 366 19.98 7.35 12.31
N GLN A 367 18.91 7.55 11.54
CA GLN A 367 17.73 6.67 11.60
C GLN A 367 18.14 5.21 11.41
N SER A 368 17.49 4.33 12.13
CA SER A 368 17.76 2.88 12.19
C SER A 368 19.13 2.50 12.79
N LEU A 369 20.04 3.44 13.08
CA LEU A 369 21.32 3.17 13.74
C LEU A 369 21.19 3.18 15.27
N THR A 370 22.20 2.63 15.95
CA THR A 370 22.32 2.61 17.41
C THR A 370 23.78 2.80 17.79
N PHE A 371 24.04 3.65 18.78
CA PHE A 371 25.39 3.97 19.22
C PHE A 371 25.54 3.71 20.71
N ASP A 372 26.71 3.20 21.09
CA ASP A 372 27.08 3.02 22.50
C ASP A 372 27.41 4.37 23.15
N ARG A 373 28.05 5.28 22.39
CA ARG A 373 28.44 6.64 22.81
C ARG A 373 28.01 7.67 21.76
N VAL A 374 27.09 8.57 22.12
CA VAL A 374 26.55 9.58 21.23
C VAL A 374 26.41 10.93 21.89
N ALA A 375 26.95 11.96 21.24
CA ALA A 375 26.72 13.37 21.59
C ALA A 375 25.65 13.96 20.67
N ILE A 376 24.77 14.80 21.20
CA ILE A 376 23.71 15.43 20.42
C ILE A 376 23.87 16.95 20.45
N ASP A 377 23.95 17.54 19.27
CA ASP A 377 23.91 18.99 19.09
C ASP A 377 22.67 19.39 18.29
N PHE A 378 21.68 19.91 18.98
CA PHE A 378 20.50 20.50 18.33
C PHE A 378 20.72 21.89 17.76
N GLY A 379 21.94 22.45 17.85
CA GLY A 379 22.24 23.80 17.38
C GLY A 379 21.39 24.86 18.10
N ARG A 380 20.50 25.52 17.33
CA ARG A 380 19.54 26.51 17.88
C ARG A 380 18.24 25.87 18.39
N GLY A 381 18.15 24.58 18.47
CA GLY A 381 17.00 23.81 18.88
C GLY A 381 16.51 22.82 17.80
N ALA A 382 15.70 21.84 18.19
CA ALA A 382 15.04 20.95 17.22
C ALA A 382 14.02 21.76 16.40
N PHE A 383 14.10 21.65 15.06
CA PHE A 383 13.28 22.45 14.14
C PHE A 383 12.10 21.66 13.55
N SER A 384 12.11 20.32 13.62
CA SER A 384 11.03 19.45 13.12
C SER A 384 10.45 18.56 14.21
N ASN A 385 9.20 18.11 13.99
CA ASN A 385 8.56 17.13 14.87
C ASN A 385 9.36 15.81 14.89
N GLY A 386 9.41 15.15 16.04
CA GLY A 386 10.10 13.87 16.23
C GLY A 386 11.62 13.93 16.28
N GLN A 387 12.26 15.04 15.93
CA GLN A 387 13.72 15.14 15.79
C GLN A 387 14.45 14.83 17.13
N ALA A 388 13.95 15.36 18.25
CA ALA A 388 14.51 15.10 19.56
C ALA A 388 14.37 13.61 19.95
N TYR A 389 13.21 13.02 19.70
CA TYR A 389 12.98 11.59 19.96
C TYR A 389 13.91 10.72 19.12
N VAL A 390 14.06 10.99 17.82
CA VAL A 390 14.97 10.25 16.97
C VAL A 390 16.39 10.33 17.50
N ALA A 391 16.90 11.53 17.80
CA ALA A 391 18.26 11.72 18.28
C ALA A 391 18.54 10.98 19.59
N LEU A 392 17.69 11.16 20.61
CA LEU A 392 17.84 10.53 21.91
C LEU A 392 17.72 8.99 21.85
N SER A 393 16.83 8.48 21.00
CA SER A 393 16.62 7.04 20.82
C SER A 393 17.78 6.34 20.09
N ARG A 394 18.78 7.07 19.60
CA ARG A 394 20.01 6.47 19.03
C ARG A 394 20.93 5.91 20.10
N ALA A 395 20.88 6.46 21.31
CA ALA A 395 21.68 5.93 22.43
C ALA A 395 21.17 4.55 22.87
N ARG A 396 22.10 3.61 23.08
CA ARG A 396 21.78 2.29 23.66
C ARG A 396 21.44 2.40 25.14
N SER A 397 22.10 3.30 25.86
CA SER A 397 21.91 3.53 27.28
C SER A 397 21.91 5.02 27.61
N PHE A 398 21.36 5.38 28.78
CA PHE A 398 21.41 6.75 29.28
C PHE A 398 22.82 7.23 29.51
N ASP A 399 23.73 6.34 29.98
CA ASP A 399 25.13 6.66 30.27
C ASP A 399 25.93 6.97 29.00
N GLY A 400 25.57 6.37 27.86
CA GLY A 400 26.20 6.65 26.57
C GLY A 400 25.73 7.93 25.89
N LEU A 401 24.72 8.60 26.47
CA LEU A 401 24.18 9.86 25.96
C LEU A 401 24.96 11.06 26.50
N GLU A 402 25.26 12.00 25.61
CA GLU A 402 25.81 13.33 25.95
C GLU A 402 25.03 14.42 25.19
N LEU A 403 24.92 15.59 25.78
CA LEU A 403 24.37 16.78 25.14
C LEU A 403 25.48 17.84 25.02
N ILE A 404 25.65 18.38 23.82
CA ILE A 404 26.55 19.52 23.59
C ILE A 404 25.98 20.80 24.21
N ARG A 405 24.65 20.95 24.21
CA ARG A 405 23.92 22.11 24.78
C ARG A 405 22.70 21.61 25.54
N PRO A 406 22.25 22.35 26.56
CA PRO A 406 21.04 22.01 27.29
C PRO A 406 19.80 21.98 26.39
N MET A 407 18.95 21.00 26.61
CA MET A 407 17.62 20.95 26.00
C MET A 407 16.64 21.86 26.80
N SER A 408 15.71 22.45 26.09
CA SER A 408 14.55 23.16 26.64
C SER A 408 13.25 22.39 26.32
N PRO A 409 12.13 22.68 26.99
CA PRO A 409 10.84 22.08 26.62
C PRO A 409 10.48 22.28 25.14
N ALA A 410 10.87 23.43 24.58
CA ALA A 410 10.65 23.76 23.16
C ALA A 410 11.47 22.89 22.18
N SER A 411 12.48 22.17 22.69
CA SER A 411 13.26 21.23 21.87
C SER A 411 12.51 19.93 21.56
N VAL A 412 11.43 19.65 22.30
CA VAL A 412 10.58 18.46 22.07
C VAL A 412 9.32 18.91 21.36
N ARG A 413 9.20 18.51 20.10
CA ARG A 413 8.06 18.84 19.25
C ARG A 413 7.36 17.58 18.81
N VAL A 414 6.04 17.52 19.00
CA VAL A 414 5.18 16.41 18.58
C VAL A 414 3.97 17.00 17.86
N SER A 415 3.63 16.44 16.72
CA SER A 415 2.46 16.87 15.96
C SER A 415 1.17 16.41 16.63
N ARG A 416 0.19 17.33 16.80
CA ARG A 416 -1.15 16.98 17.29
C ARG A 416 -1.80 15.91 16.40
N ALA A 417 -1.67 16.06 15.08
CA ALA A 417 -2.22 15.10 14.11
C ALA A 417 -1.66 13.69 14.28
N VAL A 418 -0.40 13.56 14.74
CA VAL A 418 0.20 12.25 15.05
C VAL A 418 -0.38 11.66 16.33
N LEU A 419 -0.60 12.49 17.35
CA LEU A 419 -1.23 12.04 18.61
C LEU A 419 -2.65 11.53 18.35
N ASP A 420 -3.44 12.28 17.58
CA ASP A 420 -4.80 11.90 17.21
C ASP A 420 -4.81 10.61 16.37
N PHE A 421 -3.87 10.45 15.43
CA PHE A 421 -3.73 9.22 14.63
C PHE A 421 -3.35 7.99 15.46
N ALA A 422 -2.67 8.18 16.58
CA ALA A 422 -2.20 7.10 17.44
C ALA A 422 -3.18 6.70 18.55
N GLU A 423 -4.34 7.36 18.68
CA GLU A 423 -5.31 7.10 19.76
C GLU A 423 -5.86 5.68 19.75
N ASP A 424 -6.00 5.07 18.56
CA ASP A 424 -6.55 3.71 18.35
C ASP A 424 -5.48 2.66 18.03
N PHE A 425 -4.21 2.90 18.38
CA PHE A 425 -3.18 1.87 18.27
C PHE A 425 -3.51 0.66 19.15
N ASN A 426 -3.38 -0.55 18.56
CA ASN A 426 -3.68 -1.82 19.21
C ASN A 426 -5.15 -1.93 19.71
N ASP A 427 -6.12 -1.31 19.00
CA ASP A 427 -7.52 -1.64 19.20
C ASP A 427 -7.74 -3.13 18.86
N SER A 428 -7.78 -3.98 19.90
CA SER A 428 -7.86 -5.43 19.76
C SER A 428 -9.11 -5.86 19.01
N ASP A 429 -10.25 -5.19 19.28
CA ASP A 429 -11.54 -5.53 18.69
C ASP A 429 -11.55 -5.20 17.19
N ALA A 430 -10.94 -4.08 16.81
CA ALA A 430 -10.78 -3.71 15.40
C ALA A 430 -9.84 -4.67 14.67
N ILE A 431 -8.69 -5.01 15.28
CA ILE A 431 -7.69 -5.92 14.70
C ILE A 431 -8.27 -7.33 14.53
N ASP A 432 -8.89 -7.90 15.56
CA ASP A 432 -9.45 -9.26 15.52
C ASP A 432 -10.60 -9.36 14.53
N ARG A 433 -11.42 -8.32 14.44
CA ARG A 433 -12.48 -8.22 13.44
C ARG A 433 -11.94 -8.22 12.03
N GLU A 434 -11.00 -7.34 11.71
CA GLU A 434 -10.39 -7.26 10.39
C GLU A 434 -9.62 -8.54 10.01
N LEU A 435 -8.99 -9.21 10.97
CA LEU A 435 -8.40 -10.52 10.75
C LEU A 435 -9.44 -11.57 10.40
N SER A 436 -10.52 -11.67 11.17
CA SER A 436 -11.56 -12.67 10.95
C SER A 436 -12.24 -12.50 9.60
N ILE A 437 -12.56 -11.26 9.25
CA ILE A 437 -13.18 -10.92 7.97
C ILE A 437 -12.22 -11.19 6.81
N GLY A 438 -11.00 -10.68 6.90
CA GLY A 438 -10.01 -10.83 5.84
C GLY A 438 -9.65 -12.29 5.58
N GLU A 439 -9.56 -13.13 6.63
CA GLU A 439 -9.36 -14.57 6.48
C GLU A 439 -10.55 -15.25 5.81
N ALA A 440 -11.79 -14.87 6.16
CA ALA A 440 -12.99 -15.39 5.52
C ALA A 440 -13.06 -15.01 4.04
N ILE A 441 -12.87 -13.73 3.70
CA ILE A 441 -12.87 -13.23 2.32
C ILE A 441 -11.78 -13.94 1.51
N SER A 442 -10.55 -14.03 2.02
CA SER A 442 -9.45 -14.72 1.35
C SER A 442 -9.76 -16.20 1.09
N SER A 443 -10.55 -16.83 1.95
CA SER A 443 -11.04 -18.19 1.75
C SER A 443 -12.04 -18.26 0.59
N PHE A 444 -13.01 -17.35 0.55
CA PHE A 444 -13.99 -17.27 -0.54
C PHE A 444 -13.33 -16.94 -1.89
N GLU A 445 -12.36 -16.01 -1.92
CA GLU A 445 -11.61 -15.69 -3.14
C GLU A 445 -10.85 -16.90 -3.68
N LYS A 446 -10.21 -17.69 -2.81
CA LYS A 446 -9.51 -18.92 -3.20
C LYS A 446 -10.45 -19.99 -3.74
N SER A 447 -11.66 -20.07 -3.22
CA SER A 447 -12.71 -20.98 -3.72
C SER A 447 -13.53 -20.38 -4.86
N MET A 448 -13.26 -19.12 -5.26
CA MET A 448 -14.03 -18.33 -6.23
C MET A 448 -15.51 -18.12 -5.85
N ASP A 449 -15.83 -18.19 -4.57
CA ASP A 449 -17.16 -17.92 -4.03
C ASP A 449 -17.33 -16.43 -3.71
N PHE A 450 -17.43 -15.62 -4.74
CA PHE A 450 -17.55 -14.16 -4.61
C PHE A 450 -18.88 -13.73 -3.99
N ASP A 451 -19.95 -14.47 -4.25
CA ASP A 451 -21.26 -14.20 -3.65
C ASP A 451 -21.26 -14.52 -2.14
N GLY A 452 -20.57 -15.58 -1.71
CA GLY A 452 -20.34 -15.86 -0.29
C GLY A 452 -19.57 -14.75 0.42
N ALA A 453 -18.55 -14.21 -0.22
CA ALA A 453 -17.82 -13.03 0.29
C ALA A 453 -18.72 -11.80 0.40
N ALA A 454 -19.55 -11.54 -0.63
CA ALA A 454 -20.48 -10.41 -0.66
C ALA A 454 -21.52 -10.50 0.45
N VAL A 455 -22.12 -11.68 0.65
CA VAL A 455 -23.11 -11.95 1.72
C VAL A 455 -22.49 -11.72 3.09
N THR A 456 -21.29 -12.25 3.33
CA THR A 456 -20.59 -12.09 4.61
C THR A 456 -20.34 -10.62 4.93
N LEU A 457 -19.83 -9.86 3.97
CA LEU A 457 -19.59 -8.41 4.14
C LEU A 457 -20.88 -7.61 4.32
N TYR A 458 -21.96 -7.97 3.62
CA TYR A 458 -23.25 -7.33 3.78
C TYR A 458 -23.85 -7.56 5.18
N ASP A 459 -23.78 -8.79 5.68
CA ASP A 459 -24.26 -9.13 7.02
C ASP A 459 -23.46 -8.36 8.10
N MET A 460 -22.18 -8.15 7.88
CA MET A 460 -21.34 -7.32 8.74
C MET A 460 -21.67 -5.84 8.65
N ALA A 461 -21.89 -5.31 7.44
CA ALA A 461 -22.34 -3.94 7.26
C ALA A 461 -23.63 -3.68 8.04
N THR A 462 -24.58 -4.62 7.99
CA THR A 462 -25.83 -4.55 8.74
C THR A 462 -25.61 -4.56 10.25
N ALA A 463 -24.71 -5.40 10.76
CA ALA A 463 -24.36 -5.47 12.17
C ALA A 463 -23.72 -4.16 12.67
N GLU A 464 -22.78 -3.59 11.92
CA GLU A 464 -22.15 -2.30 12.27
C GLU A 464 -23.13 -1.12 12.18
N ALA A 465 -24.05 -1.15 11.21
CA ALA A 465 -25.14 -0.17 11.11
C ALA A 465 -26.05 -0.21 12.36
N ALA A 466 -26.42 -1.41 12.79
CA ALA A 466 -27.23 -1.61 14.00
C ALA A 466 -26.49 -1.19 15.28
N ALA A 467 -25.16 -1.30 15.30
CA ALA A 467 -24.33 -0.83 16.41
C ALA A 467 -24.04 0.69 16.37
N GLY A 468 -24.48 1.39 15.33
CA GLY A 468 -24.27 2.84 15.17
C GLY A 468 -22.90 3.22 14.60
N HIS A 469 -22.12 2.26 14.10
CA HIS A 469 -20.80 2.49 13.53
C HIS A 469 -20.90 2.77 12.01
N SER A 470 -21.37 3.96 11.68
CA SER A 470 -21.75 4.36 10.31
C SER A 470 -20.64 4.19 9.28
N ASP A 471 -19.42 4.62 9.60
CA ASP A 471 -18.28 4.56 8.65
C ASP A 471 -17.90 3.12 8.31
N ARG A 472 -17.95 2.22 9.30
CA ARG A 472 -17.66 0.80 9.11
C ARG A 472 -18.75 0.11 8.29
N ALA A 473 -20.01 0.44 8.56
CA ALA A 473 -21.13 -0.07 7.79
C ALA A 473 -20.99 0.33 6.31
N LEU A 474 -20.59 1.58 6.06
CA LEU A 474 -20.32 2.11 4.71
C LEU A 474 -19.20 1.33 4.02
N ASP A 475 -18.06 1.13 4.69
CA ASP A 475 -16.93 0.37 4.15
C ASP A 475 -17.32 -1.06 3.78
N TYR A 476 -17.93 -1.79 4.71
CA TYR A 476 -18.30 -3.19 4.47
C TYR A 476 -19.36 -3.34 3.38
N LEU A 477 -20.35 -2.44 3.31
CA LEU A 477 -21.34 -2.49 2.24
C LEU A 477 -20.70 -2.18 0.88
N THR A 478 -19.79 -1.22 0.80
CA THR A 478 -19.05 -0.92 -0.44
C THR A 478 -18.28 -2.15 -0.92
N ARG A 479 -17.58 -2.82 -0.01
CA ARG A 479 -16.83 -4.05 -0.31
C ARG A 479 -17.77 -5.20 -0.71
N ALA A 480 -18.90 -5.37 -0.02
CA ALA A 480 -19.92 -6.37 -0.38
C ALA A 480 -20.41 -6.17 -1.82
N MET A 481 -20.72 -4.92 -2.17
CA MET A 481 -21.18 -4.56 -3.51
C MET A 481 -20.12 -4.80 -4.59
N ALA A 482 -18.83 -4.68 -4.24
CA ALA A 482 -17.72 -4.98 -5.15
C ALA A 482 -17.56 -6.49 -5.42
N PHE A 483 -17.84 -7.34 -4.42
CA PHE A 483 -17.74 -8.79 -4.58
C PHE A 483 -18.96 -9.44 -5.24
N ALA A 484 -20.17 -8.94 -4.99
CA ALA A 484 -21.39 -9.55 -5.51
C ALA A 484 -21.36 -9.71 -7.04
N VAL A 485 -21.47 -10.94 -7.49
CA VAL A 485 -21.55 -11.28 -8.93
C VAL A 485 -22.95 -11.04 -9.44
N ASP A 486 -23.97 -11.35 -8.63
CA ASP A 486 -25.38 -11.09 -8.90
C ASP A 486 -26.08 -10.47 -7.69
N ASP A 487 -27.11 -9.68 -7.94
CA ASP A 487 -27.94 -9.08 -6.88
C ASP A 487 -28.74 -10.10 -6.10
N ALA A 488 -29.01 -11.27 -6.68
CA ALA A 488 -29.83 -12.31 -6.07
C ALA A 488 -29.30 -12.76 -4.68
N CYS A 489 -27.98 -12.74 -4.47
CA CYS A 489 -27.37 -13.14 -3.20
C CYS A 489 -27.66 -12.15 -2.06
N LEU A 490 -28.05 -10.91 -2.36
CA LEU A 490 -28.31 -9.84 -1.40
C LEU A 490 -29.79 -9.57 -1.18
N VAL A 491 -30.68 -10.04 -2.05
CA VAL A 491 -32.13 -9.80 -1.96
C VAL A 491 -32.72 -10.42 -0.70
N GLY A 492 -33.51 -9.64 0.02
CA GLY A 492 -34.16 -10.06 1.28
C GLY A 492 -33.27 -9.92 2.52
N LYS A 493 -32.05 -9.41 2.38
CA LYS A 493 -31.16 -9.12 3.51
C LYS A 493 -31.64 -7.90 4.30
N PRO A 494 -31.65 -7.91 5.64
CA PRO A 494 -32.07 -6.76 6.43
C PRO A 494 -31.09 -5.60 6.31
N TRP A 495 -31.58 -4.38 6.52
CA TRP A 495 -30.76 -3.19 6.59
C TRP A 495 -31.21 -2.25 7.72
N THR A 496 -30.24 -1.65 8.40
CA THR A 496 -30.47 -0.59 9.38
C THR A 496 -29.94 0.73 8.83
N ILE A 497 -30.76 1.77 8.83
CA ILE A 497 -30.38 3.10 8.30
C ILE A 497 -29.19 3.63 9.10
N VAL A 498 -28.16 4.01 8.36
CA VAL A 498 -26.90 4.54 8.88
C VAL A 498 -27.01 6.05 9.00
N SER A 499 -26.58 6.60 10.12
CA SER A 499 -26.55 8.06 10.36
C SER A 499 -25.31 8.68 9.70
N GLY A 500 -25.52 9.72 8.89
CA GLY A 500 -24.45 10.47 8.22
C GLY A 500 -25.03 11.60 7.38
N THR A 501 -24.22 12.63 7.10
CA THR A 501 -24.68 13.84 6.37
C THR A 501 -24.23 13.91 4.92
N GLY A 502 -23.38 12.99 4.46
CA GLY A 502 -22.86 12.96 3.08
C GLY A 502 -23.77 12.25 2.08
N ASN A 503 -23.56 12.51 0.79
CA ASN A 503 -24.25 11.79 -0.30
C ASN A 503 -23.90 10.30 -0.32
N ASP A 504 -22.70 9.93 0.12
CA ASP A 504 -22.27 8.53 0.25
C ASP A 504 -23.20 7.74 1.17
N TYR A 505 -23.53 8.30 2.34
CA TYR A 505 -24.48 7.66 3.28
C TYR A 505 -25.89 7.55 2.71
N ARG A 506 -26.34 8.52 1.92
CA ARG A 506 -27.63 8.46 1.23
C ARG A 506 -27.66 7.31 0.23
N VAL A 507 -26.64 7.20 -0.62
CA VAL A 507 -26.56 6.12 -1.60
C VAL A 507 -26.47 4.76 -0.93
N MET A 508 -25.68 4.65 0.15
CA MET A 508 -25.54 3.39 0.88
C MET A 508 -26.83 2.98 1.58
N ASN A 509 -27.53 3.92 2.20
CA ASN A 509 -28.88 3.64 2.77
C ASN A 509 -29.87 3.24 1.70
N ALA A 510 -29.87 3.89 0.55
CA ALA A 510 -30.70 3.52 -0.59
C ALA A 510 -30.37 2.09 -1.08
N CYS A 511 -29.09 1.75 -1.16
CA CYS A 511 -28.62 0.41 -1.51
C CYS A 511 -29.15 -0.65 -0.51
N GLY A 512 -28.94 -0.44 0.77
CA GLY A 512 -29.42 -1.35 1.81
C GLY A 512 -30.95 -1.48 1.85
N LEU A 513 -31.67 -0.36 1.72
CA LEU A 513 -33.13 -0.34 1.65
C LEU A 513 -33.66 -1.08 0.41
N TYR A 514 -32.99 -0.93 -0.74
CA TYR A 514 -33.35 -1.65 -1.97
C TYR A 514 -33.31 -3.17 -1.75
N TYR A 515 -32.21 -3.70 -1.22
CA TYR A 515 -32.07 -5.14 -1.01
C TYR A 515 -32.93 -5.67 0.15
N SER A 516 -33.24 -4.85 1.14
CA SER A 516 -34.18 -5.21 2.22
C SER A 516 -35.65 -5.14 1.82
N GLY A 517 -35.96 -4.78 0.56
CA GLY A 517 -37.30 -4.72 0.01
C GLY A 517 -37.99 -3.36 0.07
N HIS A 518 -37.38 -2.35 0.68
CA HIS A 518 -37.92 -0.97 0.80
C HIS A 518 -37.58 -0.11 -0.43
N LYS A 519 -37.94 -0.62 -1.63
CA LYS A 519 -37.52 -0.08 -2.92
C LYS A 519 -38.00 1.35 -3.17
N THR A 520 -39.21 1.71 -2.72
CA THR A 520 -39.77 3.05 -2.87
C THR A 520 -39.01 4.09 -2.03
N GLU A 521 -38.62 3.72 -0.82
CA GLU A 521 -37.82 4.59 0.06
C GLU A 521 -36.41 4.78 -0.52
N ALA A 522 -35.81 3.70 -1.02
CA ALA A 522 -34.50 3.73 -1.69
C ALA A 522 -34.50 4.73 -2.86
N GLU A 523 -35.50 4.65 -3.73
CA GLU A 523 -35.65 5.57 -4.86
C GLU A 523 -35.83 7.02 -4.42
N THR A 524 -36.67 7.25 -3.40
CA THR A 524 -36.91 8.61 -2.85
C THR A 524 -35.60 9.25 -2.39
N ILE A 525 -34.81 8.51 -1.62
CA ILE A 525 -33.47 8.97 -1.16
C ILE A 525 -32.56 9.33 -2.34
N LEU A 526 -32.52 8.50 -3.39
CA LEU A 526 -31.67 8.73 -4.56
C LEU A 526 -32.13 9.96 -5.37
N ARG A 527 -33.44 10.16 -5.53
CA ARG A 527 -33.99 11.34 -6.22
C ARG A 527 -33.74 12.62 -5.44
N GLU A 528 -33.71 12.59 -4.13
CA GLU A 528 -33.39 13.71 -3.25
C GLU A 528 -31.88 13.95 -3.10
N THR A 529 -31.03 13.04 -3.57
CA THR A 529 -29.58 13.20 -3.56
C THR A 529 -29.16 14.25 -4.59
N ASN A 530 -28.04 14.96 -4.33
CA ASN A 530 -27.51 15.93 -5.29
C ASN A 530 -27.26 15.26 -6.65
N GLN A 531 -27.99 15.64 -7.68
CA GLN A 531 -27.97 14.97 -8.98
C GLN A 531 -26.61 15.09 -9.67
N ALA A 532 -25.95 16.25 -9.61
CA ALA A 532 -24.61 16.43 -10.19
C ALA A 532 -23.55 15.54 -9.52
N TRP A 533 -23.73 15.21 -8.23
CA TRP A 533 -22.90 14.25 -7.54
C TRP A 533 -23.29 12.81 -7.91
N LEU A 534 -24.59 12.51 -7.99
CA LEU A 534 -25.09 11.20 -8.35
C LEU A 534 -24.68 10.80 -9.77
N ASP A 535 -24.60 11.74 -10.72
CA ASP A 535 -24.14 11.54 -12.10
C ASP A 535 -22.68 11.05 -12.18
N ASN A 536 -21.92 11.14 -11.08
CA ASN A 536 -20.57 10.62 -10.97
C ASN A 536 -20.47 9.42 -9.99
N ASN A 537 -21.61 8.88 -9.55
CA ASN A 537 -21.65 7.78 -8.60
C ASN A 537 -22.30 6.54 -9.21
N MET A 538 -21.49 5.59 -9.64
CA MET A 538 -21.92 4.38 -10.33
C MET A 538 -22.89 3.53 -9.49
N LEU A 539 -22.65 3.38 -8.18
CA LEU A 539 -23.51 2.58 -7.29
C LEU A 539 -24.90 3.21 -7.16
N GLY A 540 -24.94 4.53 -6.94
CA GLY A 540 -26.22 5.24 -6.81
C GLY A 540 -27.06 5.15 -8.10
N LEU A 541 -26.44 5.36 -9.26
CA LEU A 541 -27.12 5.20 -10.56
C LEU A 541 -27.56 3.75 -10.79
N TYR A 542 -26.74 2.78 -10.42
CA TYR A 542 -27.08 1.37 -10.54
C TYR A 542 -28.33 1.02 -9.73
N ILE A 543 -28.40 1.41 -8.46
CA ILE A 543 -29.57 1.16 -7.61
C ILE A 543 -30.80 1.93 -8.10
N LEU A 544 -30.64 3.17 -8.57
CA LEU A 544 -31.73 3.92 -9.19
C LEU A 544 -32.26 3.20 -10.43
N GLY A 545 -31.39 2.72 -11.31
CA GLY A 545 -31.76 1.91 -12.48
C GLY A 545 -32.52 0.64 -12.07
N ARG A 546 -32.08 -0.05 -11.00
CA ARG A 546 -32.80 -1.21 -10.47
C ARG A 546 -34.21 -0.85 -9.98
N CYS A 547 -34.38 0.30 -9.33
CA CYS A 547 -35.71 0.78 -8.93
C CYS A 547 -36.62 1.06 -10.13
N MET A 548 -36.06 1.63 -11.23
CA MET A 548 -36.80 1.89 -12.46
C MET A 548 -37.21 0.58 -13.16
N GLU A 549 -36.30 -0.39 -13.25
CA GLU A 549 -36.58 -1.73 -13.76
C GLU A 549 -37.79 -2.37 -13.06
N ASP A 550 -37.76 -2.39 -11.73
CA ASP A 550 -38.81 -3.00 -10.92
C ASP A 550 -40.20 -2.34 -11.14
N LYS A 551 -40.23 -1.06 -11.51
CA LYS A 551 -41.45 -0.29 -11.82
C LYS A 551 -41.87 -0.39 -13.27
N GLY A 552 -41.00 -0.90 -14.15
CA GLY A 552 -41.22 -0.85 -15.59
C GLY A 552 -41.13 0.56 -16.20
N ALA A 553 -40.40 1.47 -15.56
CA ALA A 553 -40.21 2.85 -16.02
C ALA A 553 -39.06 2.92 -17.05
N TRP A 554 -39.27 2.36 -18.23
CA TRP A 554 -38.24 2.08 -19.24
C TRP A 554 -37.53 3.31 -19.77
N ALA A 555 -38.28 4.40 -20.03
CA ALA A 555 -37.68 5.64 -20.53
C ALA A 555 -36.73 6.30 -19.52
N GLU A 556 -37.09 6.25 -18.23
CA GLU A 556 -36.21 6.76 -17.14
C GLU A 556 -35.02 5.83 -16.92
N LEU A 557 -35.21 4.51 -17.06
CA LEU A 557 -34.17 3.52 -16.99
C LEU A 557 -33.09 3.73 -18.04
N GLU A 558 -33.51 4.01 -19.27
CA GLU A 558 -32.63 4.31 -20.40
C GLU A 558 -31.76 5.52 -20.10
N ASP A 559 -32.32 6.62 -19.56
CA ASP A 559 -31.55 7.80 -19.15
C ASP A 559 -30.53 7.48 -18.09
N VAL A 560 -30.90 6.70 -17.07
CA VAL A 560 -29.97 6.28 -15.99
C VAL A 560 -28.83 5.46 -16.57
N TYR A 561 -29.08 4.57 -17.51
CA TYR A 561 -28.02 3.76 -18.11
C TYR A 561 -27.10 4.56 -19.04
N TYR A 562 -27.60 5.57 -19.76
CA TYR A 562 -26.74 6.49 -20.49
C TYR A 562 -25.80 7.27 -19.56
N ARG A 563 -26.28 7.69 -18.39
CA ARG A 563 -25.46 8.34 -17.37
C ARG A 563 -24.38 7.37 -16.82
N MET A 564 -24.74 6.12 -16.54
CA MET A 564 -23.79 5.08 -16.14
C MET A 564 -22.74 4.82 -17.23
N LEU A 565 -23.19 4.76 -18.50
CA LEU A 565 -22.30 4.52 -19.63
C LEU A 565 -21.33 5.69 -19.86
N ALA A 566 -21.74 6.92 -19.60
CA ALA A 566 -20.87 8.09 -19.66
C ALA A 566 -19.72 7.99 -18.63
N ILE A 567 -20.02 7.54 -17.39
CA ILE A 567 -18.99 7.27 -16.38
C ILE A 567 -18.05 6.16 -16.86
N PHE A 568 -18.60 5.07 -17.38
CA PHE A 568 -17.83 3.93 -17.85
C PHE A 568 -16.89 4.29 -19.00
N ASN A 569 -17.38 4.98 -20.00
CA ASN A 569 -16.59 5.42 -21.15
C ASN A 569 -15.54 6.44 -20.75
N GLY A 570 -15.86 7.40 -19.88
CA GLY A 570 -14.89 8.34 -19.34
C GLY A 570 -13.77 7.63 -18.55
N ALA A 571 -14.10 6.61 -17.76
CA ALA A 571 -13.12 5.79 -17.09
C ALA A 571 -12.24 4.98 -18.06
N ARG A 572 -12.85 4.43 -19.13
CA ARG A 572 -12.14 3.69 -20.19
C ARG A 572 -11.21 4.59 -20.99
N ASP A 573 -11.65 5.78 -21.38
CA ASP A 573 -10.84 6.76 -22.13
C ASP A 573 -9.62 7.23 -21.32
N MET A 574 -9.72 7.24 -20.00
CA MET A 574 -8.59 7.50 -19.09
C MET A 574 -7.72 6.26 -18.83
N GLY A 575 -7.96 5.14 -19.53
CA GLY A 575 -7.27 3.87 -19.27
C GLY A 575 -7.65 3.21 -17.96
N LEU A 576 -8.75 3.63 -17.36
CA LEU A 576 -9.28 3.11 -16.10
C LEU A 576 -10.38 2.09 -16.42
N ASP A 577 -10.02 0.88 -16.87
CA ASP A 577 -10.96 -0.25 -17.08
C ASP A 577 -11.61 -0.75 -15.77
N SER A 578 -11.72 0.10 -14.77
CA SER A 578 -11.82 -0.32 -13.38
C SER A 578 -13.13 0.08 -12.72
N ILE A 579 -14.22 -0.47 -13.19
CA ILE A 579 -15.43 -0.55 -12.37
C ILE A 579 -15.28 -1.79 -11.50
N SER A 580 -15.14 -1.59 -10.19
CA SER A 580 -14.89 -2.67 -9.22
C SER A 580 -16.05 -3.65 -9.08
N PHE A 581 -17.27 -3.21 -9.43
CA PHE A 581 -18.48 -3.98 -9.22
C PHE A 581 -18.77 -4.89 -10.42
N ARG A 582 -18.58 -6.20 -10.27
CA ARG A 582 -18.74 -7.21 -11.34
C ARG A 582 -20.08 -7.13 -12.06
N LYS A 583 -21.18 -7.01 -11.32
CA LYS A 583 -22.53 -6.87 -11.87
C LYS A 583 -22.72 -5.60 -12.68
N MET A 584 -22.07 -4.50 -12.30
CA MET A 584 -22.11 -3.24 -13.05
C MET A 584 -21.28 -3.33 -14.31
N LYS A 585 -20.07 -3.88 -14.25
CA LYS A 585 -19.23 -4.17 -15.42
C LYS A 585 -19.98 -5.00 -16.44
N TYR A 586 -20.64 -6.06 -15.98
CA TYR A 586 -21.45 -6.92 -16.85
C TYR A 586 -22.56 -6.16 -17.56
N ARG A 587 -23.40 -5.44 -16.82
CA ARG A 587 -24.53 -4.68 -17.38
C ARG A 587 -24.09 -3.60 -18.35
N LEU A 588 -23.03 -2.87 -18.00
CA LEU A 588 -22.48 -1.82 -18.86
C LEU A 588 -21.84 -2.39 -20.12
N ALA A 589 -21.19 -3.55 -20.05
CA ALA A 589 -20.67 -4.22 -21.24
C ALA A 589 -21.80 -4.59 -22.22
N ILE A 590 -22.93 -5.10 -21.71
CA ILE A 590 -24.10 -5.41 -22.51
C ILE A 590 -24.73 -4.14 -23.12
N LEU A 591 -24.87 -3.08 -22.32
CA LEU A 591 -25.42 -1.81 -22.78
C LEU A 591 -24.54 -1.17 -23.86
N ASN A 592 -23.23 -1.14 -23.66
CA ASN A 592 -22.28 -0.59 -24.62
C ASN A 592 -22.33 -1.32 -25.98
N GLU A 593 -22.44 -2.65 -25.94
CA GLU A 593 -22.62 -3.47 -27.15
C GLU A 593 -23.90 -3.10 -27.91
N ARG A 594 -24.99 -2.83 -27.19
CA ARG A 594 -26.29 -2.53 -27.82
C ARG A 594 -26.31 -1.15 -28.43
N GLU A 595 -25.87 -0.14 -27.72
CA GLU A 595 -26.03 1.26 -28.09
C GLU A 595 -24.92 1.73 -29.04
N TYR A 596 -23.71 1.21 -28.90
CA TYR A 596 -22.55 1.69 -29.65
C TYR A 596 -21.93 0.65 -30.57
N ASN A 597 -22.49 -0.57 -30.60
CA ASN A 597 -21.92 -1.71 -31.35
C ASN A 597 -20.41 -1.88 -31.05
N ASP A 598 -20.00 -1.56 -29.81
CA ASP A 598 -18.63 -1.70 -29.31
C ASP A 598 -18.58 -2.96 -28.45
N PRO A 599 -17.94 -4.03 -28.95
CA PRO A 599 -17.95 -5.29 -28.23
C PRO A 599 -17.30 -5.13 -26.86
N GLY A 600 -18.10 -5.20 -25.81
CA GLY A 600 -17.65 -5.29 -24.43
C GLY A 600 -16.89 -6.58 -24.13
N LEU A 601 -16.37 -7.25 -25.16
CA LEU A 601 -15.66 -8.53 -25.12
C LEU A 601 -14.52 -8.55 -24.14
N GLY A 602 -13.73 -7.48 -24.07
CA GLY A 602 -12.61 -7.38 -23.14
C GLY A 602 -13.09 -7.43 -21.69
N VAL A 603 -14.19 -6.75 -21.38
CA VAL A 603 -14.79 -6.74 -20.04
C VAL A 603 -15.37 -8.11 -19.69
N ILE A 604 -16.14 -8.70 -20.61
CA ILE A 604 -16.76 -10.02 -20.39
C ILE A 604 -15.69 -11.11 -20.24
N ARG A 605 -14.62 -11.09 -21.05
CA ARG A 605 -13.50 -12.03 -20.89
C ARG A 605 -12.78 -11.85 -19.56
N SER A 606 -12.63 -10.61 -19.09
CA SER A 606 -12.08 -10.33 -17.75
C SER A 606 -12.97 -10.91 -16.66
N LEU A 607 -14.29 -10.72 -16.75
CA LEU A 607 -15.24 -11.26 -15.79
C LEU A 607 -15.27 -12.81 -15.78
N ILE A 608 -15.12 -13.45 -16.95
CA ILE A 608 -14.98 -14.91 -17.06
C ILE A 608 -13.68 -15.37 -16.38
N ALA A 609 -12.57 -14.66 -16.59
CA ALA A 609 -11.31 -14.99 -15.95
C ALA A 609 -11.37 -14.86 -14.43
N GLU A 610 -12.13 -13.88 -13.92
CA GLU A 610 -12.38 -13.69 -12.49
C GLU A 610 -13.30 -14.77 -11.90
N ASN A 611 -14.31 -15.22 -12.66
CA ASN A 611 -15.26 -16.26 -12.25
C ASN A 611 -15.63 -17.18 -13.42
N PRO A 612 -14.80 -18.20 -13.73
CA PRO A 612 -14.99 -19.07 -14.89
C PRO A 612 -16.25 -19.94 -14.83
N SER A 613 -16.84 -20.15 -13.68
CA SER A 613 -18.05 -20.99 -13.51
C SER A 613 -19.36 -20.23 -13.63
N TYR A 614 -19.32 -18.89 -13.85
CA TYR A 614 -20.54 -18.10 -13.88
C TYR A 614 -21.13 -18.00 -15.30
N ASP A 615 -22.20 -18.75 -15.52
CA ASP A 615 -22.80 -18.99 -16.83
C ASP A 615 -23.25 -17.73 -17.58
N LYS A 616 -23.74 -16.69 -16.87
CA LYS A 616 -24.17 -15.43 -17.50
C LYS A 616 -23.06 -14.78 -18.32
N TYR A 617 -21.83 -14.83 -17.85
CA TYR A 617 -20.69 -14.23 -18.57
C TYR A 617 -20.38 -14.98 -19.86
N HIS A 618 -20.47 -16.31 -19.83
CA HIS A 618 -20.29 -17.14 -21.02
C HIS A 618 -21.40 -16.93 -22.03
N LEU A 619 -22.64 -16.77 -21.58
CA LEU A 619 -23.77 -16.45 -22.46
C LEU A 619 -23.60 -15.08 -23.11
N ALA A 620 -23.22 -14.06 -22.37
CA ALA A 620 -22.96 -12.72 -22.89
C ALA A 620 -21.81 -12.73 -23.90
N LEU A 621 -20.73 -13.48 -23.63
CA LEU A 621 -19.63 -13.63 -24.57
C LEU A 621 -20.11 -14.26 -25.91
N ARG A 622 -20.91 -15.32 -25.84
CA ARG A 622 -21.46 -15.97 -27.04
C ARG A 622 -22.36 -15.05 -27.84
N TRP A 623 -23.22 -14.28 -27.15
CA TRP A 623 -24.06 -13.30 -27.80
C TRP A 623 -23.25 -12.19 -28.48
N MET A 624 -22.21 -11.65 -27.86
CA MET A 624 -21.36 -10.65 -28.48
C MET A 624 -20.58 -11.21 -29.67
N LEU A 625 -20.05 -12.42 -29.57
CA LEU A 625 -19.36 -13.11 -30.66
C LEU A 625 -20.33 -13.41 -31.86
N TRP A 626 -21.58 -13.68 -31.57
CA TRP A 626 -22.59 -13.83 -32.62
C TRP A 626 -22.87 -12.51 -33.36
N LYS A 627 -22.91 -11.39 -32.64
CA LYS A 627 -23.09 -10.06 -33.26
C LYS A 627 -21.87 -9.60 -34.06
N HIS A 628 -20.70 -10.05 -33.72
CA HIS A 628 -19.42 -9.67 -34.33
C HIS A 628 -18.67 -10.87 -34.88
N PRO A 629 -19.20 -11.53 -35.93
CA PRO A 629 -18.56 -12.72 -36.50
C PRO A 629 -17.16 -12.46 -37.08
N GLU A 630 -16.86 -11.19 -37.41
CA GLU A 630 -15.51 -10.78 -37.86
C GLU A 630 -14.44 -10.86 -36.83
N ILE A 631 -14.78 -10.94 -35.52
CA ILE A 631 -13.86 -11.06 -34.41
C ILE A 631 -13.56 -12.54 -34.11
N CYS A 632 -14.42 -13.44 -34.53
CA CYS A 632 -14.24 -14.88 -34.53
C CYS A 632 -13.43 -15.28 -35.77
N ASN A 633 -12.10 -15.27 -35.68
CA ASN A 633 -11.25 -15.80 -36.75
C ASN A 633 -10.70 -17.17 -36.32
N PRO A 634 -11.25 -18.29 -36.82
CA PRO A 634 -10.74 -19.60 -36.54
C PRO A 634 -9.65 -20.00 -37.53
N GLU A 635 -8.52 -20.51 -37.00
CA GLU A 635 -7.58 -21.24 -37.82
C GLU A 635 -8.18 -22.60 -38.23
N GLN A 636 -7.93 -23.03 -39.44
CA GLN A 636 -8.66 -23.94 -40.34
C GLN A 636 -8.93 -25.39 -39.89
N GLU A 637 -8.72 -25.80 -38.65
CA GLU A 637 -8.89 -27.23 -38.23
C GLU A 637 -10.10 -27.57 -37.34
N GLU A 638 -10.93 -26.56 -36.98
CA GLU A 638 -12.08 -26.77 -36.08
C GLU A 638 -13.48 -26.51 -36.72
N VAL A 639 -13.59 -26.53 -38.03
CA VAL A 639 -14.77 -26.07 -38.82
C VAL A 639 -16.08 -26.79 -38.46
N ASP A 640 -16.10 -28.01 -38.02
CA ASP A 640 -17.34 -28.74 -37.67
C ASP A 640 -17.82 -28.47 -36.21
N SER A 641 -16.92 -28.19 -35.29
CA SER A 641 -17.31 -27.73 -33.94
C SER A 641 -17.79 -26.29 -33.95
N GLU A 642 -17.25 -25.48 -34.83
CA GLU A 642 -17.60 -24.08 -35.06
C GLU A 642 -19.00 -23.85 -35.63
N LYS A 643 -19.42 -24.66 -36.58
CA LYS A 643 -20.78 -24.55 -37.12
C LYS A 643 -21.84 -24.74 -36.04
N LYS A 644 -21.63 -25.68 -35.14
CA LYS A 644 -22.49 -25.90 -33.97
C LYS A 644 -22.42 -24.74 -32.97
N GLU A 645 -21.24 -24.15 -32.77
CA GLU A 645 -21.06 -23.03 -31.85
C GLU A 645 -21.67 -21.75 -32.42
N VAL A 646 -21.55 -21.49 -33.72
CA VAL A 646 -22.24 -20.37 -34.43
C VAL A 646 -23.75 -20.53 -34.35
N GLU A 647 -24.29 -21.73 -34.58
CA GLU A 647 -25.72 -22.02 -34.43
C GLU A 647 -26.20 -21.78 -32.99
N ARG A 648 -25.39 -22.16 -31.97
CA ARG A 648 -25.68 -21.89 -30.58
C ARG A 648 -25.65 -20.41 -30.24
N CYS A 649 -24.65 -19.67 -30.72
CA CYS A 649 -24.54 -18.23 -30.53
C CYS A 649 -25.73 -17.51 -31.16
N GLN A 650 -26.16 -17.93 -32.37
CA GLN A 650 -27.36 -17.38 -33.04
C GLN A 650 -28.65 -17.62 -32.26
N LEU A 651 -28.80 -18.81 -31.68
CA LEU A 651 -29.98 -19.16 -30.89
C LEU A 651 -30.01 -18.38 -29.55
N VAL A 652 -28.84 -18.26 -28.88
CA VAL A 652 -28.72 -17.45 -27.66
C VAL A 652 -28.93 -15.97 -27.97
N GLY A 653 -28.41 -15.46 -29.10
CA GLY A 653 -28.64 -14.10 -29.55
C GLY A 653 -30.12 -13.80 -29.75
N LYS A 654 -30.85 -14.65 -30.49
CA LYS A 654 -32.30 -14.53 -30.69
C LYS A 654 -33.06 -14.54 -29.36
N ALA A 655 -32.69 -15.39 -28.41
CA ALA A 655 -33.32 -15.44 -27.11
C ALA A 655 -33.06 -14.15 -26.30
N LEU A 656 -31.85 -13.61 -26.37
CA LEU A 656 -31.48 -12.37 -25.71
C LEU A 656 -32.13 -11.14 -26.34
N ASP A 657 -32.28 -11.12 -27.68
CA ASP A 657 -32.94 -10.03 -28.42
C ASP A 657 -34.48 -10.16 -28.48
N ARG A 658 -35.05 -11.17 -27.82
CA ARG A 658 -36.51 -11.47 -27.83
C ARG A 658 -37.13 -11.74 -29.21
N GLU A 659 -36.36 -12.11 -30.16
CA GLU A 659 -36.83 -12.54 -31.46
C GLU A 659 -37.28 -14.01 -31.46
N CYS A 660 -37.16 -14.67 -30.29
CA CYS A 660 -37.42 -16.10 -30.11
C CYS A 660 -38.82 -16.33 -29.55
N GLY A 661 -39.62 -17.12 -30.23
CA GLY A 661 -40.92 -17.60 -29.74
C GLY A 661 -40.75 -18.69 -28.66
N GLU A 662 -41.84 -18.97 -27.92
CA GLU A 662 -41.83 -19.93 -26.81
C GLU A 662 -41.40 -21.34 -27.26
N GLU A 663 -41.68 -21.73 -28.45
CA GLU A 663 -41.36 -23.04 -29.05
C GLU A 663 -39.87 -23.15 -29.45
N GLU A 664 -39.30 -22.08 -30.04
CA GLU A 664 -37.86 -21.95 -30.32
C GLU A 664 -37.03 -21.90 -29.02
N PHE A 665 -37.53 -21.22 -28.01
CA PHE A 665 -36.94 -21.18 -26.69
C PHE A 665 -36.91 -22.57 -26.01
N LEU A 666 -38.00 -23.34 -26.12
CA LEU A 666 -38.04 -24.73 -25.62
C LEU A 666 -37.11 -25.66 -26.40
N GLN A 667 -36.91 -25.39 -27.68
CA GLN A 667 -35.98 -26.14 -28.51
C GLN A 667 -34.50 -25.82 -28.16
N LEU A 668 -34.19 -24.57 -27.89
CA LEU A 668 -32.93 -24.10 -27.30
C LEU A 668 -32.63 -24.82 -25.99
N LEU A 669 -33.64 -24.89 -25.11
CA LEU A 669 -33.55 -25.63 -23.84
C LEU A 669 -33.29 -27.13 -24.06
N ARG A 670 -33.89 -27.74 -25.09
CA ARG A 670 -33.69 -29.16 -25.40
C ARG A 670 -32.30 -29.47 -25.97
N VAL A 671 -31.82 -28.65 -26.91
CA VAL A 671 -30.48 -28.80 -27.52
C VAL A 671 -29.37 -28.66 -26.47
N ALA A 672 -29.50 -27.66 -25.67
CA ALA A 672 -28.56 -27.41 -24.61
C ALA A 672 -28.60 -28.52 -23.55
N ARG A 673 -29.78 -29.08 -23.17
CA ARG A 673 -29.97 -30.18 -22.23
C ARG A 673 -29.35 -31.50 -22.69
N ALA A 674 -29.22 -31.70 -24.00
CA ALA A 674 -28.64 -32.90 -24.59
C ALA A 674 -27.10 -32.96 -24.47
N GLU A 675 -26.44 -31.86 -24.17
CA GLU A 675 -24.99 -31.76 -24.25
C GLU A 675 -24.28 -31.63 -22.90
N ARG A 676 -24.96 -31.20 -21.83
CA ARG A 676 -24.36 -31.10 -20.47
C ARG A 676 -25.46 -31.23 -19.40
N ASN A 677 -25.48 -32.34 -18.68
CA ASN A 677 -26.55 -32.66 -17.73
C ASN A 677 -26.55 -31.84 -16.42
N ASP A 678 -25.44 -31.22 -16.01
CA ASP A 678 -25.27 -30.64 -14.67
C ASP A 678 -25.20 -29.08 -14.63
N GLU A 679 -25.05 -28.40 -15.75
CA GLU A 679 -24.89 -26.92 -15.81
C GLU A 679 -26.21 -26.17 -16.07
N TRP A 680 -27.34 -26.86 -16.14
CA TRP A 680 -28.59 -26.33 -16.68
C TRP A 680 -29.49 -25.54 -15.75
N ASP A 681 -29.37 -25.73 -14.46
CA ASP A 681 -30.25 -25.01 -13.52
C ASP A 681 -29.90 -23.51 -13.46
N GLY A 682 -28.64 -23.14 -13.64
CA GLY A 682 -28.22 -21.76 -13.80
C GLY A 682 -28.76 -21.10 -15.08
N TYR A 683 -28.67 -21.81 -16.23
CA TYR A 683 -29.25 -21.36 -17.49
C TYR A 683 -30.76 -21.20 -17.44
N ARG A 684 -31.46 -22.08 -16.73
CA ARG A 684 -32.91 -22.03 -16.55
C ARG A 684 -33.36 -20.84 -15.71
N GLN A 685 -32.65 -20.50 -14.67
CA GLN A 685 -32.90 -19.30 -13.85
C GLN A 685 -32.62 -18.02 -14.65
N PHE A 686 -31.55 -17.99 -15.44
CA PHE A 686 -31.21 -16.86 -16.29
C PHE A 686 -32.26 -16.66 -17.38
N ILE A 687 -32.64 -17.72 -18.09
CA ILE A 687 -33.62 -17.65 -19.19
C ILE A 687 -35.03 -17.30 -18.64
N ASN A 688 -35.39 -17.78 -17.45
CA ASN A 688 -36.59 -17.33 -16.76
C ASN A 688 -36.50 -15.86 -16.31
N GLY A 689 -35.31 -15.38 -16.00
CA GLY A 689 -35.02 -13.97 -15.74
C GLY A 689 -35.07 -13.09 -16.99
N LEU A 690 -34.97 -13.65 -18.21
CA LEU A 690 -35.11 -12.94 -19.49
C LEU A 690 -36.55 -12.53 -19.77
N LYS A 691 -37.55 -12.92 -18.99
CA LYS A 691 -38.89 -12.29 -18.99
C LYS A 691 -38.88 -10.84 -18.51
N LEU A 692 -37.79 -10.37 -17.95
CA LEU A 692 -37.57 -8.96 -17.70
C LEU A 692 -37.23 -8.24 -18.98
N PRO A 693 -37.75 -7.01 -19.19
CA PRO A 693 -37.55 -6.20 -20.39
C PRO A 693 -36.12 -5.77 -20.62
N MET A 694 -35.25 -6.10 -19.73
CA MET A 694 -33.87 -6.07 -20.06
C MET A 694 -33.61 -7.33 -20.75
N ALA A 695 -33.75 -7.23 -21.83
CA ALA A 695 -32.67 -7.78 -22.49
C ALA A 695 -31.37 -7.10 -22.04
N PHE A 696 -31.00 -6.98 -20.94
CA PHE A 696 -29.70 -6.56 -20.42
C PHE A 696 -29.10 -7.66 -19.60
#